data_12ca7eceade6f44d208a94ec21f9af01
#
_entry.id   12ca7eceade6f44d208a94ec21f9af01
#
_cell.length_a   1.000
_cell.length_b   1.000
_cell.length_c   1.000
_cell.angle_alpha   90.00
_cell.angle_beta   90.00
_cell.angle_gamma   90.00
#
_symmetry.space_group_name_H-M   'P 1'
#
loop_
_entity.id
_entity.type
_entity.pdbx_description
1 polymer ?
#
loop_
_entity_poly.entity_id
_entity_poly.type
_entity_poly.pdbx_seq_one_letter_code
_entity_poly.pdbx_strand_id
1 'polypeptide(L)'
;MKNFKRYLVTSALPYANGPIHIGHLAGVYIPSDIYTRYLRLKGVDVISICGSDEHGVPITLKARKEGVTPQEIVDRYHIMNKKAFEDFGIAFDIYSRTSNKVHYETASGFFKTLYDKGEFTEKSSEQYYDEEAACFLADRYIMGTCPHCGNENAYGDQCEKCGTSLSPNELINPHSTVSGSKPVLRETLHWYLPLDKYEPWLKKWILEDHKEWKVNVYGQCKSWLDQGLQPRAVSRDLDWGVPVPVEGAKGKVLYVWFDAPIGYISATKELTAEWEKYWKDKETKMVHFIGKDNIVFHCIIFPAMLNAEGSYILPENVPANEFLNLENEKISTSRNWAVWLHEYLEDFPGKQDVLRYSLCANAPETKDNDFTWKDFQARNNNELVAILGNFVNRTLVLTNNYYEGKVPERGKTDSNDDSVLNEMKRFKENVETCLETFRFREALKEAMNLARLGNKYLADAEPWKVIKTDPDRVKTIMNIALQITANLTIICEPFLPFSMEKLRILINLNELKWENAGKSDLLLPGHAINKPELLFEKIEDEEITRQVEKLLATKKNNEENGAKTMPGKGAVTFDDFTKIDIRTATILEAEKVPKTTKLLKLRIDTGIDIRTIVSGIAEYYEPDAIIGKQISIVANLEPRKIKGIESKGMILMAEDKNGKLVMVAPADKVNNGSMIK
;
A
#
# COMPACT_ATOMS: atom_id res chain seq x y z
N MET A 1 -31.20 4.35 7.17
CA MET A 1 -30.16 3.49 6.55
C MET A 1 -30.87 2.35 5.83
N LYS A 2 -30.41 1.99 4.63
CA LYS A 2 -30.88 0.76 3.95
C LYS A 2 -30.56 -0.44 4.86
N ASN A 3 -31.51 -1.34 5.03
CA ASN A 3 -31.28 -2.56 5.80
C ASN A 3 -30.87 -3.67 4.83
N PHE A 4 -29.59 -4.05 4.83
CA PHE A 4 -29.07 -5.10 3.96
C PHE A 4 -29.15 -6.46 4.67
N LYS A 5 -29.49 -7.51 3.93
CA LYS A 5 -29.58 -8.88 4.48
C LYS A 5 -28.21 -9.57 4.52
N ARG A 6 -27.32 -9.19 3.57
CA ARG A 6 -26.00 -9.81 3.44
C ARG A 6 -24.94 -8.80 3.00
N TYR A 7 -23.69 -9.22 3.15
CA TYR A 7 -22.54 -8.39 2.82
C TYR A 7 -21.57 -9.14 1.90
N LEU A 8 -21.06 -8.42 0.91
CA LEU A 8 -19.93 -8.84 0.08
C LEU A 8 -18.76 -7.91 0.38
N VAL A 9 -17.75 -8.42 1.07
CA VAL A 9 -16.53 -7.69 1.38
C VAL A 9 -15.42 -8.18 0.46
N THR A 10 -14.80 -7.28 -0.29
CA THR A 10 -13.66 -7.61 -1.14
C THR A 10 -12.43 -6.85 -0.69
N SER A 11 -11.27 -7.47 -0.83
CA SER A 11 -9.96 -6.85 -0.61
C SER A 11 -9.19 -6.78 -1.91
N ALA A 12 -8.55 -5.64 -2.21
CA ALA A 12 -7.76 -5.48 -3.42
C ALA A 12 -6.79 -6.65 -3.62
N LEU A 13 -6.78 -7.21 -4.82
CA LEU A 13 -5.94 -8.35 -5.16
C LEU A 13 -4.46 -7.90 -5.21
N PRO A 14 -3.55 -8.49 -4.42
CA PRO A 14 -2.14 -8.20 -4.53
C PRO A 14 -1.55 -8.83 -5.78
N TYR A 15 -0.62 -8.15 -6.43
CA TYR A 15 0.16 -8.70 -7.52
C TYR A 15 0.99 -9.90 -7.07
N ALA A 16 0.89 -11.02 -7.79
CA ALA A 16 1.67 -12.23 -7.51
C ALA A 16 3.11 -12.16 -8.05
N ASN A 17 3.80 -11.05 -7.81
CA ASN A 17 5.21 -10.84 -8.18
C ASN A 17 6.13 -10.56 -6.99
N GLY A 18 5.60 -10.64 -5.78
CA GLY A 18 6.33 -10.41 -4.54
C GLY A 18 5.55 -10.84 -3.29
N PRO A 19 6.23 -10.88 -2.12
CA PRO A 19 5.58 -11.17 -0.85
C PRO A 19 4.69 -10.00 -0.38
N ILE A 20 3.81 -10.30 0.57
CA ILE A 20 3.04 -9.29 1.29
C ILE A 20 3.93 -8.57 2.32
N HIS A 21 3.76 -7.25 2.44
CA HIS A 21 4.44 -6.42 3.44
C HIS A 21 3.45 -5.62 4.28
N ILE A 22 3.94 -5.01 5.37
CA ILE A 22 3.13 -4.25 6.33
C ILE A 22 2.30 -3.13 5.70
N GLY A 23 2.76 -2.51 4.61
CA GLY A 23 1.99 -1.49 3.88
C GLY A 23 0.71 -2.05 3.26
N HIS A 24 0.76 -3.27 2.69
CA HIS A 24 -0.42 -3.97 2.20
C HIS A 24 -1.38 -4.29 3.35
N LEU A 25 -0.84 -4.77 4.49
CA LEU A 25 -1.65 -5.12 5.66
C LEU A 25 -2.40 -3.91 6.21
N ALA A 26 -1.70 -2.80 6.46
CA ALA A 26 -2.29 -1.58 7.00
C ALA A 26 -3.24 -0.88 6.01
N GLY A 27 -2.91 -0.96 4.71
CA GLY A 27 -3.69 -0.32 3.65
C GLY A 27 -5.02 -1.01 3.38
N VAL A 28 -5.04 -2.35 3.39
CA VAL A 28 -6.16 -3.14 2.86
C VAL A 28 -6.60 -4.25 3.81
N TYR A 29 -5.69 -5.18 4.15
CA TYR A 29 -6.12 -6.50 4.65
C TYR A 29 -6.54 -6.49 6.11
N ILE A 30 -5.87 -5.72 6.99
CA ILE A 30 -6.30 -5.57 8.40
C ILE A 30 -7.64 -4.84 8.50
N PRO A 31 -7.87 -3.69 7.83
CA PRO A 31 -9.19 -3.04 7.84
C PRO A 31 -10.33 -3.93 7.35
N SER A 32 -10.10 -4.67 6.26
CA SER A 32 -11.07 -5.62 5.70
C SER A 32 -11.39 -6.75 6.66
N ASP A 33 -10.36 -7.36 7.28
CA ASP A 33 -10.52 -8.45 8.24
C ASP A 33 -11.25 -7.99 9.51
N ILE A 34 -10.89 -6.82 10.07
CA ILE A 34 -11.60 -6.23 11.22
C ILE A 34 -13.08 -6.06 10.92
N TYR A 35 -13.42 -5.50 9.76
CA TYR A 35 -14.82 -5.29 9.37
C TYR A 35 -15.56 -6.62 9.17
N THR A 36 -14.94 -7.58 8.51
CA THR A 36 -15.52 -8.91 8.28
C THR A 36 -15.76 -9.65 9.59
N ARG A 37 -14.80 -9.65 10.53
CA ARG A 37 -14.95 -10.27 11.86
C ARG A 37 -16.06 -9.62 12.66
N TYR A 38 -16.13 -8.29 12.66
CA TYR A 38 -17.22 -7.56 13.28
C TYR A 38 -18.60 -7.98 12.73
N LEU A 39 -18.75 -8.08 11.40
CA LEU A 39 -20.01 -8.53 10.78
C LEU A 39 -20.36 -9.98 11.16
N ARG A 40 -19.37 -10.87 11.21
CA ARG A 40 -19.55 -12.26 11.66
C ARG A 40 -20.01 -12.32 13.12
N LEU A 41 -19.42 -11.52 14.01
CA LEU A 41 -19.86 -11.39 15.40
C LEU A 41 -21.31 -10.87 15.52
N LYS A 42 -21.77 -10.05 14.59
CA LYS A 42 -23.17 -9.61 14.49
C LYS A 42 -24.10 -10.71 13.98
N GLY A 43 -23.59 -11.84 13.52
CA GLY A 43 -24.38 -12.91 12.92
C GLY A 43 -24.95 -12.57 11.53
N VAL A 44 -24.31 -11.62 10.82
CA VAL A 44 -24.73 -11.21 9.47
C VAL A 44 -24.18 -12.18 8.44
N ASP A 45 -24.97 -12.49 7.40
CA ASP A 45 -24.51 -13.25 6.22
C ASP A 45 -23.44 -12.41 5.48
N VAL A 46 -22.17 -12.79 5.60
CA VAL A 46 -21.04 -12.08 5.01
C VAL A 46 -20.05 -13.04 4.38
N ILE A 47 -19.60 -12.69 3.17
CA ILE A 47 -18.46 -13.35 2.52
C ILE A 47 -17.32 -12.34 2.32
N SER A 48 -16.11 -12.80 2.57
CA SER A 48 -14.87 -12.03 2.42
C SER A 48 -14.01 -12.63 1.31
N ILE A 49 -13.83 -11.86 0.24
CA ILE A 49 -13.20 -12.32 -1.00
C ILE A 49 -11.86 -11.62 -1.20
N CYS A 50 -10.84 -12.42 -1.51
CA CYS A 50 -9.55 -11.95 -2.00
C CYS A 50 -8.97 -12.96 -3.00
N GLY A 51 -7.80 -12.67 -3.52
CA GLY A 51 -7.03 -13.55 -4.41
C GLY A 51 -5.76 -12.85 -4.86
N SER A 52 -4.98 -13.51 -5.70
CA SER A 52 -3.81 -12.91 -6.34
C SER A 52 -4.15 -12.40 -7.74
N ASP A 53 -3.68 -11.18 -8.05
CA ASP A 53 -3.62 -10.67 -9.42
C ASP A 53 -2.37 -11.23 -10.09
N GLU A 54 -2.58 -12.03 -11.13
CA GLU A 54 -1.53 -12.87 -11.73
C GLU A 54 -1.23 -12.52 -13.19
N HIS A 55 -1.84 -11.47 -13.72
CA HIS A 55 -1.63 -11.02 -15.08
C HIS A 55 -0.84 -9.71 -15.14
N GLY A 56 -0.37 -9.37 -16.36
CA GLY A 56 0.31 -8.09 -16.62
C GLY A 56 1.83 -8.15 -16.70
N VAL A 57 2.37 -7.07 -17.23
CA VAL A 57 3.79 -6.89 -17.59
C VAL A 57 4.79 -7.10 -16.43
N PRO A 58 4.52 -6.67 -15.18
CA PRO A 58 5.48 -6.87 -14.09
C PRO A 58 5.82 -8.33 -13.81
N ILE A 59 4.87 -9.25 -14.02
CA ILE A 59 5.07 -10.69 -13.82
C ILE A 59 5.93 -11.27 -14.93
N THR A 60 5.65 -10.94 -16.19
CA THR A 60 6.44 -11.41 -17.34
C THR A 60 7.87 -10.86 -17.32
N LEU A 61 8.08 -9.60 -16.91
CA LEU A 61 9.41 -9.03 -16.71
C LEU A 61 10.19 -9.77 -15.62
N LYS A 62 9.54 -10.09 -14.50
CA LYS A 62 10.16 -10.85 -13.42
C LYS A 62 10.52 -12.26 -13.86
N ALA A 63 9.60 -12.95 -14.55
CA ALA A 63 9.83 -14.29 -15.10
C ALA A 63 11.03 -14.32 -16.04
N ARG A 64 11.14 -13.35 -16.96
CA ARG A 64 12.31 -13.21 -17.85
C ARG A 64 13.60 -12.97 -17.07
N LYS A 65 13.57 -12.07 -16.06
CA LYS A 65 14.76 -11.78 -15.23
C LYS A 65 15.24 -13.02 -14.45
N GLU A 66 14.32 -13.86 -14.00
CA GLU A 66 14.64 -15.07 -13.24
C GLU A 66 14.85 -16.31 -14.14
N GLY A 67 14.60 -16.23 -15.45
CA GLY A 67 14.75 -17.34 -16.40
C GLY A 67 13.71 -18.45 -16.22
N VAL A 68 12.51 -18.10 -15.72
CA VAL A 68 11.39 -19.01 -15.47
C VAL A 68 10.14 -18.57 -16.24
N THR A 69 9.09 -19.37 -16.21
CA THR A 69 7.79 -19.01 -16.80
C THR A 69 6.99 -18.04 -15.90
N PRO A 70 6.07 -17.23 -16.46
CA PRO A 70 5.14 -16.44 -15.67
C PRO A 70 4.32 -17.28 -14.69
N GLN A 71 3.92 -18.50 -15.08
CA GLN A 71 3.18 -19.44 -14.22
C GLN A 71 3.97 -19.81 -12.96
N GLU A 72 5.27 -20.12 -13.08
CA GLU A 72 6.12 -20.45 -11.93
C GLU A 72 6.26 -19.28 -10.96
N ILE A 73 6.30 -18.05 -11.47
CA ILE A 73 6.32 -16.84 -10.61
C ILE A 73 5.02 -16.73 -9.81
N VAL A 74 3.87 -16.78 -10.48
CA VAL A 74 2.59 -16.59 -9.82
C VAL A 74 2.25 -17.73 -8.88
N ASP A 75 2.58 -18.97 -9.20
CA ASP A 75 2.40 -20.12 -8.31
C ASP A 75 3.17 -19.97 -7.00
N ARG A 76 4.44 -19.55 -7.09
CA ARG A 76 5.29 -19.30 -5.93
C ARG A 76 4.69 -18.26 -5.00
N TYR A 77 4.33 -17.09 -5.54
CA TYR A 77 3.83 -15.99 -4.71
C TYR A 77 2.40 -16.17 -4.27
N HIS A 78 1.54 -16.83 -5.06
CA HIS A 78 0.21 -17.20 -4.63
C HIS A 78 0.24 -18.08 -3.36
N ILE A 79 1.02 -19.16 -3.40
CA ILE A 79 1.15 -20.09 -2.26
C ILE A 79 1.76 -19.36 -1.04
N MET A 80 2.82 -18.60 -1.24
CA MET A 80 3.48 -17.85 -0.16
C MET A 80 2.54 -16.85 0.51
N ASN A 81 1.85 -16.03 -0.29
CA ASN A 81 0.97 -14.99 0.21
C ASN A 81 -0.27 -15.57 0.90
N LYS A 82 -0.88 -16.61 0.32
CA LYS A 82 -2.00 -17.34 0.92
C LYS A 82 -1.64 -17.86 2.30
N LYS A 83 -0.52 -18.58 2.40
CA LYS A 83 -0.03 -19.09 3.69
C LYS A 83 0.27 -17.98 4.69
N ALA A 84 0.91 -16.90 4.26
CA ALA A 84 1.22 -15.78 5.15
C ALA A 84 -0.06 -15.09 5.69
N PHE A 85 -1.11 -14.95 4.88
CA PHE A 85 -2.41 -14.46 5.34
C PHE A 85 -3.08 -15.41 6.33
N GLU A 86 -3.07 -16.71 6.06
CA GLU A 86 -3.62 -17.73 6.95
C GLU A 86 -2.90 -17.73 8.31
N ASP A 87 -1.57 -17.74 8.31
CA ASP A 87 -0.74 -17.74 9.53
C ASP A 87 -0.88 -16.43 10.31
N PHE A 88 -1.17 -15.31 9.64
CA PHE A 88 -1.44 -14.01 10.25
C PHE A 88 -2.89 -13.82 10.71
N GLY A 89 -3.76 -14.78 10.40
CA GLY A 89 -5.16 -14.80 10.81
C GLY A 89 -6.06 -13.84 10.03
N ILE A 90 -5.76 -13.55 8.76
CA ILE A 90 -6.72 -12.88 7.87
C ILE A 90 -7.75 -13.90 7.42
N ALA A 91 -9.00 -13.70 7.80
CA ALA A 91 -10.07 -14.68 7.67
C ALA A 91 -10.87 -14.51 6.36
N PHE A 92 -10.22 -14.64 5.19
CA PHE A 92 -10.91 -14.74 3.91
C PHE A 92 -11.74 -16.04 3.84
N ASP A 93 -12.93 -15.97 3.23
CA ASP A 93 -13.68 -17.19 2.86
C ASP A 93 -13.06 -17.86 1.65
N ILE A 94 -12.42 -17.07 0.78
CA ILE A 94 -11.61 -17.57 -0.33
C ILE A 94 -10.44 -16.62 -0.63
N TYR A 95 -9.27 -17.19 -0.87
CA TYR A 95 -8.13 -16.55 -1.51
C TYR A 95 -7.88 -17.22 -2.85
N SER A 96 -8.51 -16.67 -3.91
CA SER A 96 -8.49 -17.19 -5.27
C SER A 96 -7.31 -16.65 -6.09
N ARG A 97 -7.36 -16.80 -7.43
CA ARG A 97 -6.32 -16.33 -8.34
C ARG A 97 -6.88 -16.05 -9.73
N THR A 98 -6.32 -15.07 -10.44
CA THR A 98 -6.79 -14.71 -11.79
C THR A 98 -6.29 -15.63 -12.90
N SER A 99 -5.29 -16.49 -12.66
CA SER A 99 -4.82 -17.46 -13.64
C SER A 99 -5.57 -18.82 -13.61
N ASN A 100 -6.68 -18.93 -12.87
CA ASN A 100 -7.46 -20.16 -12.84
C ASN A 100 -8.52 -20.21 -13.94
N LYS A 101 -9.02 -21.43 -14.22
CA LYS A 101 -10.01 -21.67 -15.27
C LYS A 101 -11.32 -20.90 -15.06
N VAL A 102 -11.81 -20.83 -13.82
CA VAL A 102 -13.07 -20.14 -13.49
C VAL A 102 -12.95 -18.65 -13.79
N HIS A 103 -11.79 -18.07 -13.55
CA HIS A 103 -11.54 -16.66 -13.89
C HIS A 103 -11.49 -16.45 -15.41
N TYR A 104 -10.76 -17.29 -16.14
CA TYR A 104 -10.70 -17.21 -17.62
C TYR A 104 -12.10 -17.27 -18.24
N GLU A 105 -12.93 -18.20 -17.80
CA GLU A 105 -14.31 -18.32 -18.28
C GLU A 105 -15.16 -17.11 -17.91
N THR A 106 -14.99 -16.59 -16.68
CA THR A 106 -15.78 -15.45 -16.18
C THR A 106 -15.38 -14.16 -16.87
N ALA A 107 -14.07 -13.87 -17.00
CA ALA A 107 -13.57 -12.64 -17.63
C ALA A 107 -13.86 -12.63 -19.13
N SER A 108 -13.66 -13.76 -19.81
CA SER A 108 -14.04 -13.93 -21.22
C SER A 108 -15.54 -13.75 -21.45
N GLY A 109 -16.38 -14.35 -20.59
CA GLY A 109 -17.83 -14.20 -20.67
C GLY A 109 -18.30 -12.78 -20.41
N PHE A 110 -17.67 -12.09 -19.44
CA PHE A 110 -17.97 -10.69 -19.14
C PHE A 110 -17.61 -9.77 -20.31
N PHE A 111 -16.41 -9.92 -20.86
CA PHE A 111 -15.99 -9.18 -22.06
C PHE A 111 -16.94 -9.43 -23.24
N LYS A 112 -17.27 -10.71 -23.50
CA LYS A 112 -18.17 -11.07 -24.60
C LYS A 112 -19.56 -10.45 -24.44
N THR A 113 -20.09 -10.43 -23.23
CA THR A 113 -21.38 -9.77 -22.94
C THR A 113 -21.37 -8.28 -23.29
N LEU A 114 -20.31 -7.56 -22.94
CA LEU A 114 -20.16 -6.14 -23.29
C LEU A 114 -19.96 -5.95 -24.79
N TYR A 115 -19.17 -6.84 -25.43
CA TYR A 115 -18.95 -6.80 -26.88
C TYR A 115 -20.25 -7.02 -27.65
N ASP A 116 -21.02 -8.03 -27.31
CA ASP A 116 -22.30 -8.37 -27.95
C ASP A 116 -23.36 -7.25 -27.75
N LYS A 117 -23.25 -6.47 -26.65
CA LYS A 117 -24.09 -5.28 -26.39
C LYS A 117 -23.60 -4.03 -27.15
N GLY A 118 -22.46 -4.07 -27.84
CA GLY A 118 -21.87 -2.93 -28.53
C GLY A 118 -21.34 -1.84 -27.57
N GLU A 119 -20.90 -2.24 -26.37
CA GLU A 119 -20.38 -1.30 -25.38
C GLU A 119 -18.90 -0.92 -25.61
N PHE A 120 -18.22 -1.58 -26.54
CA PHE A 120 -16.85 -1.24 -26.91
C PHE A 120 -16.78 -0.50 -28.23
N THR A 121 -15.79 0.38 -28.37
CA THR A 121 -15.35 0.95 -29.65
C THR A 121 -14.05 0.29 -30.08
N GLU A 122 -13.93 -0.06 -31.36
CA GLU A 122 -12.69 -0.55 -31.94
C GLU A 122 -11.87 0.61 -32.50
N LYS A 123 -10.58 0.61 -32.19
CA LYS A 123 -9.67 1.67 -32.67
C LYS A 123 -8.31 1.09 -32.98
N SER A 124 -7.86 1.31 -34.22
CA SER A 124 -6.46 1.12 -34.60
C SER A 124 -5.63 2.31 -34.14
N SER A 125 -4.45 2.03 -33.61
CA SER A 125 -3.46 3.03 -33.23
C SER A 125 -2.05 2.51 -33.45
N GLU A 126 -1.11 3.41 -33.74
CA GLU A 126 0.30 3.06 -33.76
C GLU A 126 0.83 2.90 -32.34
N GLN A 127 1.48 1.77 -32.08
CA GLN A 127 2.14 1.46 -30.81
C GLN A 127 3.58 1.02 -31.06
N TYR A 128 4.43 1.23 -30.06
CA TYR A 128 5.82 0.83 -30.15
C TYR A 128 5.97 -0.69 -30.19
N TYR A 129 6.78 -1.16 -31.12
CA TYR A 129 7.11 -2.55 -31.36
C TYR A 129 8.61 -2.75 -31.32
N ASP A 130 9.06 -3.76 -30.63
CA ASP A 130 10.45 -4.20 -30.56
C ASP A 130 10.69 -5.26 -31.64
N GLU A 131 11.49 -4.94 -32.66
CA GLU A 131 11.77 -5.86 -33.76
C GLU A 131 12.69 -7.01 -33.35
N GLU A 132 13.60 -6.78 -32.37
CA GLU A 132 14.52 -7.80 -31.88
C GLU A 132 13.78 -8.81 -30.97
N ALA A 133 12.92 -8.32 -30.08
CA ALA A 133 12.12 -9.16 -29.21
C ALA A 133 10.82 -9.66 -29.85
N ALA A 134 10.48 -9.19 -31.07
CA ALA A 134 9.27 -9.50 -31.82
C ALA A 134 7.98 -9.30 -31.03
N CYS A 135 7.87 -8.22 -30.22
CA CYS A 135 6.71 -7.95 -29.38
C CYS A 135 6.36 -6.46 -29.34
N PHE A 136 5.07 -6.15 -29.11
CA PHE A 136 4.63 -4.80 -28.79
C PHE A 136 5.11 -4.38 -27.39
N LEU A 137 5.44 -3.11 -27.23
CA LEU A 137 5.97 -2.55 -25.98
C LEU A 137 4.85 -1.80 -25.25
N ALA A 138 4.02 -2.57 -24.54
CA ALA A 138 2.98 -2.02 -23.67
C ALA A 138 3.56 -1.61 -22.31
N ASP A 139 3.04 -0.52 -21.74
CA ASP A 139 3.24 -0.13 -20.35
C ASP A 139 4.73 -0.12 -19.92
N ARG A 140 5.17 -1.09 -19.12
CA ARG A 140 6.54 -1.17 -18.57
C ARG A 140 7.55 -1.88 -19.48
N TYR A 141 7.14 -2.33 -20.64
CA TYR A 141 8.07 -2.81 -21.66
C TYR A 141 8.80 -1.69 -22.38
N ILE A 142 8.36 -0.44 -22.22
CA ILE A 142 9.01 0.73 -22.80
C ILE A 142 9.38 1.73 -21.70
N MET A 143 10.52 2.34 -21.83
CA MET A 143 11.05 3.35 -20.93
C MET A 143 11.64 4.50 -21.73
N GLY A 144 11.62 5.69 -21.15
CA GLY A 144 12.17 6.89 -21.78
C GLY A 144 12.17 8.07 -20.83
N THR A 145 12.42 9.27 -21.36
CA THR A 145 12.43 10.48 -20.53
C THR A 145 11.02 11.04 -20.36
N CYS A 146 10.62 11.28 -19.12
CA CYS A 146 9.34 11.87 -18.77
C CYS A 146 9.26 13.32 -19.28
N PRO A 147 8.23 13.69 -20.07
CA PRO A 147 8.09 15.05 -20.59
C PRO A 147 7.79 16.08 -19.49
N HIS A 148 7.28 15.67 -18.34
CA HIS A 148 6.86 16.56 -17.26
C HIS A 148 7.99 16.90 -16.26
N CYS A 149 8.81 15.93 -15.88
CA CYS A 149 9.84 16.12 -14.84
C CYS A 149 11.27 15.81 -15.28
N GLY A 150 11.48 15.39 -16.54
CA GLY A 150 12.81 15.08 -17.09
C GLY A 150 13.43 13.79 -16.52
N ASN A 151 12.67 12.94 -15.83
CA ASN A 151 13.17 11.66 -15.37
C ASN A 151 13.46 10.74 -16.57
N GLU A 152 14.71 10.34 -16.78
CA GLU A 152 15.15 9.53 -17.90
C GLU A 152 14.69 8.07 -17.84
N ASN A 153 14.19 7.63 -16.69
CA ASN A 153 13.72 6.27 -16.42
C ASN A 153 12.21 6.24 -16.16
N ALA A 154 11.41 6.93 -16.94
CA ALA A 154 9.97 6.88 -16.84
C ALA A 154 9.42 5.71 -17.68
N TYR A 155 8.50 4.92 -17.10
CA TYR A 155 7.80 3.87 -17.84
C TYR A 155 6.67 4.44 -18.69
N GLY A 156 6.22 3.66 -19.67
CA GLY A 156 5.18 4.08 -20.60
C GLY A 156 3.79 4.24 -20.00
N ASP A 157 3.55 3.72 -18.80
CA ASP A 157 2.28 3.84 -18.08
C ASP A 157 2.29 4.97 -17.04
N GLN A 158 3.45 5.17 -16.37
CA GLN A 158 3.58 6.15 -15.30
C GLN A 158 5.04 6.54 -15.05
N CYS A 159 5.26 7.79 -14.73
CA CYS A 159 6.55 8.23 -14.20
C CYS A 159 6.63 7.98 -12.69
N GLU A 160 7.49 7.08 -12.25
CA GLU A 160 7.64 6.74 -10.82
C GLU A 160 8.19 7.91 -9.97
N LYS A 161 8.85 8.90 -10.60
CA LYS A 161 9.41 10.07 -9.90
C LYS A 161 8.37 11.14 -9.59
N CYS A 162 7.54 11.51 -10.56
CA CYS A 162 6.54 12.58 -10.38
C CYS A 162 5.11 12.06 -10.25
N GLY A 163 4.88 10.74 -10.43
CA GLY A 163 3.57 10.11 -10.31
C GLY A 163 2.60 10.38 -11.47
N THR A 164 3.04 11.10 -12.51
CA THR A 164 2.18 11.41 -13.65
C THR A 164 1.92 10.18 -14.48
N SER A 165 0.64 9.92 -14.83
CA SER A 165 0.26 8.89 -15.81
C SER A 165 0.75 9.31 -17.19
N LEU A 166 1.35 8.38 -17.92
CA LEU A 166 1.93 8.60 -19.26
C LEU A 166 1.30 7.64 -20.27
N SER A 167 1.41 8.02 -21.52
CA SER A 167 1.28 7.11 -22.66
C SER A 167 2.67 6.83 -23.22
N PRO A 168 2.97 5.62 -23.74
CA PRO A 168 4.23 5.30 -24.37
C PRO A 168 4.69 6.34 -25.41
N ASN A 169 3.75 6.91 -26.16
CA ASN A 169 4.02 7.90 -27.21
C ASN A 169 4.42 9.29 -26.69
N GLU A 170 4.24 9.55 -25.39
CA GLU A 170 4.65 10.82 -24.76
C GLU A 170 6.10 10.78 -24.28
N LEU A 171 6.69 9.59 -24.17
CA LEU A 171 8.07 9.44 -23.74
C LEU A 171 9.05 10.05 -24.74
N ILE A 172 10.03 10.79 -24.24
CA ILE A 172 11.14 11.33 -25.02
C ILE A 172 12.24 10.26 -25.07
N ASN A 173 12.77 9.99 -26.26
CA ASN A 173 13.79 8.95 -26.50
C ASN A 173 13.39 7.58 -25.95
N PRO A 174 12.25 7.01 -26.37
CA PRO A 174 11.80 5.72 -25.89
C PRO A 174 12.73 4.58 -26.32
N HIS A 175 12.93 3.60 -25.43
CA HIS A 175 13.68 2.37 -25.69
C HIS A 175 12.97 1.16 -25.05
N SER A 176 13.19 0.00 -25.63
CA SER A 176 12.66 -1.27 -25.11
C SER A 176 13.36 -1.65 -23.80
N THR A 177 12.58 -2.02 -22.79
CA THR A 177 13.16 -2.64 -21.57
C THR A 177 13.45 -4.13 -21.76
N VAL A 178 13.02 -4.71 -22.88
CA VAL A 178 13.17 -6.13 -23.21
C VAL A 178 14.50 -6.39 -23.90
N SER A 179 14.84 -5.65 -24.97
CA SER A 179 16.06 -5.81 -25.75
C SER A 179 17.05 -4.66 -25.59
N GLY A 180 16.58 -3.49 -25.09
CA GLY A 180 17.35 -2.24 -25.09
C GLY A 180 17.32 -1.51 -26.43
N SER A 181 16.70 -2.08 -27.47
CA SER A 181 16.64 -1.51 -28.82
C SER A 181 15.75 -0.28 -28.88
N LYS A 182 15.95 0.54 -29.93
CA LYS A 182 15.03 1.62 -30.28
C LYS A 182 13.80 1.02 -30.97
N PRO A 183 12.60 1.22 -30.41
CA PRO A 183 11.39 0.63 -30.97
C PRO A 183 10.91 1.35 -32.24
N VAL A 184 10.14 0.64 -33.06
CA VAL A 184 9.42 1.18 -34.23
C VAL A 184 7.92 1.27 -33.93
N LEU A 185 7.21 2.15 -34.65
CA LEU A 185 5.75 2.21 -34.56
C LEU A 185 5.13 1.17 -35.50
N ARG A 186 4.15 0.41 -35.01
CA ARG A 186 3.31 -0.51 -35.77
C ARG A 186 1.85 -0.33 -35.44
N GLU A 187 0.99 -0.46 -36.42
CA GLU A 187 -0.46 -0.39 -36.25
C GLU A 187 -0.98 -1.65 -35.52
N THR A 188 -1.84 -1.45 -34.52
CA THR A 188 -2.54 -2.52 -33.82
C THR A 188 -3.95 -2.08 -33.43
N LEU A 189 -4.91 -3.02 -33.48
CA LEU A 189 -6.31 -2.83 -33.14
C LEU A 189 -6.56 -3.17 -31.69
N HIS A 190 -7.28 -2.30 -30.96
CA HIS A 190 -7.73 -2.56 -29.60
C HIS A 190 -9.20 -2.20 -29.38
N TRP A 191 -9.81 -2.82 -28.36
CA TRP A 191 -11.15 -2.50 -27.87
C TRP A 191 -11.05 -1.50 -26.74
N TYR A 192 -11.95 -0.50 -26.77
CA TYR A 192 -11.98 0.59 -25.79
C TYR A 192 -13.34 0.65 -25.12
N LEU A 193 -13.35 0.72 -23.79
CA LEU A 193 -14.54 1.09 -23.02
C LEU A 193 -14.68 2.62 -23.05
N PRO A 194 -15.78 3.18 -23.62
CA PRO A 194 -15.99 4.62 -23.71
C PRO A 194 -16.44 5.17 -22.35
N LEU A 195 -15.49 5.44 -21.43
CA LEU A 195 -15.80 5.93 -20.09
C LEU A 195 -16.50 7.28 -20.11
N ASP A 196 -16.27 8.13 -21.10
CA ASP A 196 -16.95 9.38 -21.34
C ASP A 196 -18.49 9.21 -21.47
N LYS A 197 -18.95 8.10 -22.06
CA LYS A 197 -20.39 7.73 -22.12
C LYS A 197 -21.00 7.58 -20.72
N TYR A 198 -20.23 7.08 -19.75
CA TYR A 198 -20.68 6.83 -18.37
C TYR A 198 -20.44 7.99 -17.42
N GLU A 199 -19.71 9.03 -17.83
CA GLU A 199 -19.34 10.17 -16.98
C GLU A 199 -20.54 10.89 -16.35
N PRO A 200 -21.65 11.22 -17.07
CA PRO A 200 -22.80 11.90 -16.47
C PRO A 200 -23.43 11.05 -15.34
N TRP A 201 -23.53 9.74 -15.56
CA TRP A 201 -24.06 8.82 -14.55
C TRP A 201 -23.12 8.69 -13.36
N LEU A 202 -21.79 8.55 -13.58
CA LEU A 202 -20.78 8.48 -12.53
C LEU A 202 -20.75 9.77 -11.70
N LYS A 203 -20.88 10.95 -12.32
CA LYS A 203 -20.97 12.23 -11.60
C LYS A 203 -22.16 12.24 -10.63
N LYS A 204 -23.32 11.81 -11.08
CA LYS A 204 -24.50 11.72 -10.21
C LYS A 204 -24.27 10.69 -9.10
N TRP A 205 -23.90 9.47 -9.46
CA TRP A 205 -23.74 8.36 -8.52
C TRP A 205 -22.68 8.65 -7.45
N ILE A 206 -21.51 9.18 -7.82
CA ILE A 206 -20.44 9.45 -6.86
C ILE A 206 -20.68 10.78 -6.12
N LEU A 207 -20.89 11.89 -6.88
CA LEU A 207 -20.84 13.23 -6.30
C LEU A 207 -22.16 13.66 -5.61
N GLU A 208 -23.27 13.00 -5.94
CA GLU A 208 -24.56 13.31 -5.33
C GLU A 208 -25.04 12.21 -4.36
N ASP A 209 -24.92 10.93 -4.76
CA ASP A 209 -25.50 9.81 -4.01
C ASP A 209 -24.54 9.22 -2.96
N HIS A 210 -23.20 9.46 -3.08
CA HIS A 210 -22.16 8.90 -2.20
C HIS A 210 -21.23 9.95 -1.58
N LYS A 211 -21.80 11.05 -1.11
CA LYS A 211 -21.06 12.13 -0.42
C LYS A 211 -20.41 11.69 0.91
N GLU A 212 -20.91 10.59 1.47
CA GLU A 212 -20.42 9.99 2.72
C GLU A 212 -19.14 9.16 2.54
N TRP A 213 -18.70 8.91 1.33
CA TRP A 213 -17.43 8.20 1.10
C TRP A 213 -16.26 8.98 1.70
N LYS A 214 -15.18 8.29 2.05
CA LYS A 214 -13.98 8.93 2.61
C LYS A 214 -13.52 10.10 1.74
N VAL A 215 -13.03 11.16 2.39
CA VAL A 215 -12.65 12.43 1.73
C VAL A 215 -11.62 12.22 0.60
N ASN A 216 -10.64 11.32 0.80
CA ASN A 216 -9.65 11.00 -0.21
C ASN A 216 -10.26 10.29 -1.43
N VAL A 217 -11.17 9.36 -1.21
CA VAL A 217 -11.89 8.64 -2.27
C VAL A 217 -12.76 9.61 -3.07
N TYR A 218 -13.61 10.36 -2.38
CA TYR A 218 -14.48 11.36 -3.01
C TYR A 218 -13.67 12.42 -3.78
N GLY A 219 -12.60 12.94 -3.16
CA GLY A 219 -11.75 13.98 -3.75
C GLY A 219 -11.04 13.50 -5.02
N GLN A 220 -10.50 12.29 -5.01
CA GLN A 220 -9.83 11.73 -6.19
C GLN A 220 -10.81 11.43 -7.32
N CYS A 221 -11.98 10.86 -7.01
CA CYS A 221 -13.03 10.64 -8.01
C CYS A 221 -13.49 11.97 -8.62
N LYS A 222 -13.74 12.99 -7.78
CA LYS A 222 -14.12 14.33 -8.24
C LYS A 222 -13.07 14.92 -9.18
N SER A 223 -11.80 14.82 -8.83
CA SER A 223 -10.70 15.35 -9.66
C SER A 223 -10.67 14.68 -11.05
N TRP A 224 -10.87 13.37 -11.13
CA TRP A 224 -10.94 12.66 -12.41
C TRP A 224 -12.15 13.04 -13.23
N LEU A 225 -13.33 13.14 -12.61
CA LEU A 225 -14.58 13.53 -13.28
C LEU A 225 -14.56 14.99 -13.74
N ASP A 226 -13.88 15.89 -13.03
CA ASP A 226 -13.73 17.30 -13.42
C ASP A 226 -12.79 17.47 -14.63
N GLN A 227 -11.80 16.57 -14.78
CA GLN A 227 -10.89 16.55 -15.95
C GLN A 227 -11.53 15.98 -17.22
N GLY A 228 -12.66 15.29 -17.08
CA GLY A 228 -13.34 14.58 -18.16
C GLY A 228 -12.73 13.19 -18.43
N LEU A 229 -13.59 12.18 -18.46
CA LEU A 229 -13.18 10.81 -18.70
C LEU A 229 -12.88 10.57 -20.18
N GLN A 230 -11.90 9.72 -20.43
CA GLN A 230 -11.49 9.32 -21.77
C GLN A 230 -11.70 7.82 -22.00
N PRO A 231 -11.98 7.37 -23.23
CA PRO A 231 -12.04 5.95 -23.53
C PRO A 231 -10.77 5.20 -23.11
N ARG A 232 -10.94 4.03 -22.49
CA ARG A 232 -9.84 3.20 -21.99
C ARG A 232 -9.75 1.89 -22.76
N ALA A 233 -8.55 1.58 -23.27
CA ALA A 233 -8.28 0.29 -23.89
C ALA A 233 -8.43 -0.85 -22.88
N VAL A 234 -9.20 -1.89 -23.25
CA VAL A 234 -9.46 -3.08 -22.43
C VAL A 234 -8.71 -4.31 -22.91
N SER A 235 -7.86 -4.16 -23.90
CA SER A 235 -7.00 -5.22 -24.42
C SER A 235 -5.54 -4.77 -24.57
N ARG A 236 -4.63 -5.72 -24.62
CA ARG A 236 -3.18 -5.52 -24.83
C ARG A 236 -2.61 -6.59 -25.75
N ASP A 237 -1.57 -6.23 -26.50
CA ASP A 237 -0.75 -7.17 -27.25
C ASP A 237 0.27 -7.81 -26.31
N LEU A 238 -0.11 -8.90 -25.65
CA LEU A 238 0.69 -9.67 -24.70
C LEU A 238 0.36 -11.15 -24.82
N ASP A 239 1.30 -12.00 -24.38
CA ASP A 239 1.15 -13.46 -24.38
C ASP A 239 0.65 -14.03 -23.06
N TRP A 240 0.68 -13.24 -21.97
CA TRP A 240 0.28 -13.64 -20.63
C TRP A 240 -0.91 -12.84 -20.13
N GLY A 241 -2.05 -13.49 -19.99
CA GLY A 241 -3.34 -12.92 -19.59
C GLY A 241 -4.51 -13.70 -20.14
N VAL A 242 -5.74 -13.26 -19.88
CA VAL A 242 -6.97 -13.83 -20.42
C VAL A 242 -7.08 -13.48 -21.90
N PRO A 243 -7.11 -14.45 -22.84
CA PRO A 243 -7.26 -14.16 -24.25
C PRO A 243 -8.54 -13.39 -24.57
N VAL A 244 -8.46 -12.41 -25.46
CA VAL A 244 -9.65 -11.67 -25.92
C VAL A 244 -10.55 -12.62 -26.73
N PRO A 245 -11.82 -12.85 -26.33
CA PRO A 245 -12.65 -13.97 -26.83
C PRO A 245 -13.46 -13.61 -28.10
N VAL A 246 -12.89 -12.82 -29.03
CA VAL A 246 -13.56 -12.41 -30.27
C VAL A 246 -12.69 -12.68 -31.49
N GLU A 247 -13.32 -12.77 -32.66
CA GLU A 247 -12.63 -12.98 -33.92
C GLU A 247 -11.68 -11.82 -34.25
N GLY A 248 -10.52 -12.11 -34.81
CA GLY A 248 -9.49 -11.13 -35.13
C GLY A 248 -8.59 -10.72 -33.96
N ALA A 249 -8.82 -11.25 -32.75
CA ALA A 249 -8.06 -10.89 -31.54
C ALA A 249 -6.83 -11.76 -31.27
N LYS A 250 -6.33 -12.50 -32.27
CA LYS A 250 -5.15 -13.38 -32.09
C LYS A 250 -3.94 -12.61 -31.56
N GLY A 251 -3.30 -13.11 -30.50
CA GLY A 251 -2.14 -12.47 -29.86
C GLY A 251 -2.50 -11.29 -28.94
N LYS A 252 -3.77 -11.21 -28.52
CA LYS A 252 -4.24 -10.17 -27.61
C LYS A 252 -4.88 -10.79 -26.37
N VAL A 253 -4.63 -10.14 -25.23
CA VAL A 253 -5.22 -10.49 -23.95
C VAL A 253 -6.03 -9.33 -23.38
N LEU A 254 -6.91 -9.61 -22.45
CA LEU A 254 -7.58 -8.56 -21.68
C LEU A 254 -6.55 -7.77 -20.87
N TYR A 255 -6.76 -6.47 -20.79
CA TYR A 255 -5.91 -5.60 -19.97
C TYR A 255 -6.10 -5.94 -18.51
N VAL A 256 -5.01 -6.05 -17.76
CA VAL A 256 -5.03 -6.47 -16.34
C VAL A 256 -6.00 -5.66 -15.47
N TRP A 257 -6.14 -4.38 -15.72
CA TRP A 257 -7.07 -3.51 -14.98
C TRP A 257 -8.55 -3.67 -15.40
N PHE A 258 -8.81 -4.40 -16.48
CA PHE A 258 -10.14 -4.83 -16.87
C PHE A 258 -10.46 -6.21 -16.27
N ASP A 259 -9.52 -7.16 -16.32
CA ASP A 259 -9.79 -8.53 -15.86
C ASP A 259 -9.63 -8.69 -14.34
N ALA A 260 -8.67 -8.00 -13.68
CA ALA A 260 -8.43 -8.14 -12.25
C ALA A 260 -9.68 -7.92 -11.36
N PRO A 261 -10.48 -6.85 -11.53
CA PRO A 261 -11.68 -6.69 -10.71
C PRO A 261 -12.78 -7.74 -11.00
N ILE A 262 -12.79 -8.34 -12.18
CA ILE A 262 -13.65 -9.52 -12.46
C ILE A 262 -13.21 -10.73 -11.61
N GLY A 263 -11.97 -10.74 -11.14
CA GLY A 263 -11.45 -11.71 -10.19
C GLY A 263 -12.27 -11.86 -8.91
N TYR A 264 -12.91 -10.80 -8.44
CA TYR A 264 -13.83 -10.88 -7.30
C TYR A 264 -15.08 -11.71 -7.64
N ILE A 265 -15.61 -11.55 -8.85
CA ILE A 265 -16.78 -12.32 -9.33
C ILE A 265 -16.41 -13.79 -9.49
N SER A 266 -15.27 -14.07 -10.14
CA SER A 266 -14.80 -15.44 -10.34
C SER A 266 -14.48 -16.15 -9.02
N ALA A 267 -13.84 -15.46 -8.07
CA ALA A 267 -13.60 -15.98 -6.73
C ALA A 267 -14.90 -16.32 -5.99
N THR A 268 -15.93 -15.48 -6.13
CA THR A 268 -17.24 -15.79 -5.54
C THR A 268 -17.90 -17.01 -6.19
N LYS A 269 -17.78 -17.16 -7.52
CA LYS A 269 -18.25 -18.35 -8.24
C LYS A 269 -17.54 -19.65 -7.82
N GLU A 270 -16.24 -19.52 -7.52
CA GLU A 270 -15.44 -20.64 -6.99
C GLU A 270 -15.87 -21.02 -5.58
N LEU A 271 -16.20 -20.00 -4.74
CA LEU A 271 -16.61 -20.18 -3.35
C LEU A 271 -18.00 -20.82 -3.25
N THR A 272 -18.98 -20.37 -4.04
CA THR A 272 -20.38 -20.80 -3.89
C THR A 272 -21.17 -20.77 -5.18
N ALA A 273 -22.04 -21.78 -5.35
CA ALA A 273 -23.00 -21.82 -6.45
C ALA A 273 -24.05 -20.69 -6.37
N GLU A 274 -24.26 -20.12 -5.17
CA GLU A 274 -25.21 -19.01 -4.96
C GLU A 274 -24.57 -17.63 -5.15
N TRP A 275 -23.47 -17.52 -5.91
CA TRP A 275 -22.70 -16.30 -6.11
C TRP A 275 -23.55 -15.10 -6.57
N GLU A 276 -24.65 -15.34 -7.34
CA GLU A 276 -25.51 -14.27 -7.84
C GLU A 276 -26.21 -13.50 -6.74
N LYS A 277 -26.54 -14.13 -5.62
CA LYS A 277 -27.17 -13.42 -4.49
C LYS A 277 -26.26 -12.36 -3.88
N TYR A 278 -24.94 -12.51 -4.00
CA TYR A 278 -23.97 -11.53 -3.53
C TYR A 278 -23.67 -10.45 -4.56
N TRP A 279 -23.82 -10.74 -5.84
CA TRP A 279 -23.43 -9.84 -6.92
C TRP A 279 -24.61 -9.17 -7.65
N LYS A 280 -25.81 -9.74 -7.57
CA LYS A 280 -26.99 -9.26 -8.34
C LYS A 280 -28.18 -8.88 -7.48
N ASP A 281 -28.23 -9.32 -6.22
CA ASP A 281 -29.34 -8.99 -5.31
C ASP A 281 -29.09 -7.66 -4.60
N LYS A 282 -30.04 -6.72 -4.75
CA LYS A 282 -30.00 -5.37 -4.14
C LYS A 282 -30.08 -5.37 -2.59
N GLU A 283 -30.37 -6.50 -1.97
CA GLU A 283 -30.30 -6.69 -0.52
C GLU A 283 -28.86 -7.02 -0.02
N THR A 284 -27.89 -7.06 -0.93
CA THR A 284 -26.47 -7.22 -0.62
C THR A 284 -25.76 -5.87 -0.55
N LYS A 285 -25.02 -5.62 0.53
CA LYS A 285 -24.10 -4.49 0.66
C LYS A 285 -22.72 -4.90 0.19
N MET A 286 -22.24 -4.35 -0.92
CA MET A 286 -20.90 -4.55 -1.42
C MET A 286 -19.95 -3.48 -0.87
N VAL A 287 -18.80 -3.88 -0.32
CA VAL A 287 -17.76 -3.00 0.20
C VAL A 287 -16.41 -3.43 -0.32
N HIS A 288 -15.68 -2.53 -0.99
CA HIS A 288 -14.34 -2.77 -1.51
C HIS A 288 -13.28 -2.12 -0.63
N PHE A 289 -12.42 -2.92 0.04
CA PHE A 289 -11.25 -2.42 0.76
C PHE A 289 -10.04 -2.35 -0.17
N ILE A 290 -9.46 -1.16 -0.31
CA ILE A 290 -8.41 -0.89 -1.29
C ILE A 290 -7.35 0.08 -0.75
N GLY A 291 -6.19 0.16 -1.41
CA GLY A 291 -5.26 1.28 -1.28
C GLY A 291 -5.65 2.45 -2.19
N LYS A 292 -5.16 3.66 -1.90
CA LYS A 292 -5.50 4.89 -2.66
C LYS A 292 -5.17 4.80 -4.15
N ASP A 293 -4.18 4.02 -4.53
CA ASP A 293 -3.77 3.77 -5.91
C ASP A 293 -4.83 3.03 -6.74
N ASN A 294 -5.75 2.35 -6.07
CA ASN A 294 -6.83 1.58 -6.70
C ASN A 294 -8.19 2.32 -6.76
N ILE A 295 -8.28 3.57 -6.27
CA ILE A 295 -9.54 4.32 -6.20
C ILE A 295 -10.21 4.44 -7.57
N VAL A 296 -9.45 4.85 -8.60
CA VAL A 296 -10.01 5.06 -9.95
C VAL A 296 -10.58 3.77 -10.53
N PHE A 297 -9.92 2.64 -10.27
CA PHE A 297 -10.36 1.35 -10.78
C PHE A 297 -11.62 0.85 -10.10
N HIS A 298 -11.75 1.01 -8.79
CA HIS A 298 -12.88 0.51 -8.01
C HIS A 298 -14.07 1.49 -7.92
N CYS A 299 -13.83 2.79 -8.14
CA CYS A 299 -14.89 3.80 -8.06
C CYS A 299 -15.37 4.32 -9.41
N ILE A 300 -14.57 4.18 -10.48
CA ILE A 300 -14.91 4.70 -11.81
C ILE A 300 -14.98 3.57 -12.83
N ILE A 301 -13.87 2.84 -13.06
CA ILE A 301 -13.77 1.88 -14.17
C ILE A 301 -14.63 0.65 -13.91
N PHE A 302 -14.46 -0.02 -12.79
CA PHE A 302 -15.23 -1.23 -12.49
C PHE A 302 -16.74 -0.96 -12.32
N PRO A 303 -17.21 0.11 -11.63
CA PRO A 303 -18.61 0.47 -11.65
C PRO A 303 -19.16 0.78 -13.04
N ALA A 304 -18.39 1.41 -13.95
CA ALA A 304 -18.80 1.61 -15.34
C ALA A 304 -18.96 0.27 -16.08
N MET A 305 -18.06 -0.69 -15.85
CA MET A 305 -18.16 -2.05 -16.40
C MET A 305 -19.41 -2.78 -15.89
N LEU A 306 -19.67 -2.74 -14.56
CA LEU A 306 -20.84 -3.36 -13.95
C LEU A 306 -22.15 -2.73 -14.44
N ASN A 307 -22.17 -1.39 -14.59
CA ASN A 307 -23.32 -0.67 -15.13
C ASN A 307 -23.56 -0.97 -16.62
N ALA A 308 -22.51 -1.10 -17.42
CA ALA A 308 -22.59 -1.49 -18.82
C ALA A 308 -23.17 -2.91 -18.98
N GLU A 309 -22.72 -3.85 -18.13
CA GLU A 309 -23.28 -5.19 -18.09
C GLU A 309 -24.75 -5.18 -17.61
N GLY A 310 -25.09 -4.40 -16.59
CA GLY A 310 -26.46 -4.02 -16.21
C GLY A 310 -27.16 -4.97 -15.24
N SER A 311 -26.62 -6.14 -14.94
CA SER A 311 -27.25 -7.09 -13.98
C SER A 311 -26.61 -7.09 -12.60
N TYR A 312 -25.44 -6.48 -12.43
CA TYR A 312 -24.69 -6.43 -11.17
C TYR A 312 -25.09 -5.27 -10.28
N ILE A 313 -24.95 -5.46 -8.96
CA ILE A 313 -25.03 -4.37 -7.98
C ILE A 313 -23.74 -3.55 -8.01
N LEU A 314 -23.82 -2.34 -7.46
CA LEU A 314 -22.67 -1.42 -7.34
C LEU A 314 -22.17 -1.37 -5.90
N PRO A 315 -20.90 -1.01 -5.66
CA PRO A 315 -20.39 -0.86 -4.31
C PRO A 315 -21.12 0.24 -3.53
N GLU A 316 -21.55 -0.09 -2.32
CA GLU A 316 -22.17 0.88 -1.40
C GLU A 316 -21.09 1.74 -0.72
N ASN A 317 -19.88 1.20 -0.54
CA ASN A 317 -18.74 1.97 -0.04
C ASN A 317 -17.39 1.38 -0.53
N VAL A 318 -16.40 2.26 -0.65
CA VAL A 318 -15.03 1.91 -1.05
C VAL A 318 -14.05 2.56 -0.09
N PRO A 319 -13.86 1.99 1.13
CA PRO A 319 -12.90 2.52 2.09
C PRO A 319 -11.47 2.32 1.60
N ALA A 320 -10.81 3.41 1.20
CA ALA A 320 -9.42 3.43 0.79
C ALA A 320 -8.53 4.05 1.86
N ASN A 321 -7.38 3.44 2.11
CA ASN A 321 -6.35 4.01 2.95
C ASN A 321 -5.20 4.61 2.13
N GLU A 322 -4.49 5.55 2.73
CA GLU A 322 -3.27 6.16 2.23
C GLU A 322 -2.08 5.20 2.38
N PHE A 323 -0.84 5.64 2.09
CA PHE A 323 0.33 4.78 2.19
C PHE A 323 0.91 4.73 3.61
N LEU A 324 1.45 3.57 3.97
CA LEU A 324 2.30 3.40 5.14
C LEU A 324 3.76 3.47 4.70
N ASN A 325 4.54 4.31 5.37
CA ASN A 325 5.99 4.38 5.24
C ASN A 325 6.65 3.46 6.27
N LEU A 326 7.95 3.25 6.14
CA LEU A 326 8.78 2.46 7.06
C LEU A 326 10.02 3.27 7.43
N GLU A 327 10.20 3.55 8.72
CA GLU A 327 11.32 4.35 9.25
C GLU A 327 11.50 5.67 8.47
N ASN A 328 10.37 6.39 8.24
CA ASN A 328 10.26 7.66 7.50
C ASN A 328 10.60 7.58 6.01
N GLU A 329 10.72 6.39 5.43
CA GLU A 329 10.96 6.19 4.01
C GLU A 329 9.81 5.41 3.37
N LYS A 330 9.54 5.66 2.08
CA LYS A 330 8.52 4.93 1.33
C LYS A 330 8.91 3.45 1.21
N ILE A 331 8.00 2.55 1.58
CA ILE A 331 8.16 1.11 1.35
C ILE A 331 8.39 0.85 -0.15
N SER A 332 9.34 0.00 -0.47
CA SER A 332 9.74 -0.31 -1.85
C SER A 332 10.12 -1.77 -2.02
N THR A 333 9.30 -2.51 -2.76
CA THR A 333 9.57 -3.91 -3.11
C THR A 333 10.81 -4.07 -3.98
N SER A 334 11.03 -3.18 -4.95
CA SER A 334 12.17 -3.23 -5.86
C SER A 334 13.52 -2.99 -5.16
N ARG A 335 13.52 -2.20 -4.07
CA ARG A 335 14.70 -1.94 -3.24
C ARG A 335 14.78 -2.86 -2.03
N ASN A 336 13.88 -3.82 -1.88
CA ASN A 336 13.75 -4.68 -0.70
C ASN A 336 13.68 -3.88 0.63
N TRP A 337 13.10 -2.65 0.58
CA TRP A 337 12.87 -1.80 1.74
C TRP A 337 11.45 -2.01 2.25
N ALA A 338 11.26 -3.06 3.03
CA ALA A 338 9.96 -3.47 3.56
C ALA A 338 10.12 -4.37 4.79
N VAL A 339 9.07 -4.46 5.59
CA VAL A 339 8.88 -5.55 6.56
C VAL A 339 7.94 -6.55 5.90
N TRP A 340 8.47 -7.71 5.55
CA TRP A 340 7.75 -8.78 4.88
C TRP A 340 6.96 -9.61 5.89
N LEU A 341 5.70 -9.94 5.56
CA LEU A 341 4.82 -10.66 6.50
C LEU A 341 5.36 -12.04 6.88
N HIS A 342 5.81 -12.83 5.90
CA HIS A 342 6.35 -14.17 6.17
C HIS A 342 7.59 -14.12 7.05
N GLU A 343 8.51 -13.15 6.85
CA GLU A 343 9.69 -12.94 7.69
C GLU A 343 9.31 -12.48 9.11
N TYR A 344 8.30 -11.57 9.21
CA TYR A 344 7.80 -11.16 10.51
C TYR A 344 7.26 -12.33 11.34
N LEU A 345 6.51 -13.23 10.70
CA LEU A 345 5.95 -14.41 11.37
C LEU A 345 7.04 -15.38 11.87
N GLU A 346 8.16 -15.46 11.17
CA GLU A 346 9.35 -16.22 11.60
C GLU A 346 10.11 -15.51 12.73
N ASP A 347 10.31 -14.19 12.63
CA ASP A 347 11.06 -13.39 13.59
C ASP A 347 10.31 -13.15 14.93
N PHE A 348 8.97 -13.13 14.88
CA PHE A 348 8.09 -12.86 16.02
C PHE A 348 6.97 -13.92 16.17
N PRO A 349 7.33 -15.19 16.45
CA PRO A 349 6.34 -16.24 16.57
C PRO A 349 5.34 -15.96 17.70
N GLY A 350 4.04 -16.13 17.41
CA GLY A 350 2.96 -15.89 18.38
C GLY A 350 2.62 -14.41 18.62
N LYS A 351 3.25 -13.46 17.91
CA LYS A 351 3.02 -12.02 18.07
C LYS A 351 2.19 -11.40 16.90
N GLN A 352 1.32 -12.19 16.27
CA GLN A 352 0.44 -11.72 15.19
C GLN A 352 -0.39 -10.51 15.62
N ASP A 353 -1.04 -10.59 16.78
CA ASP A 353 -1.89 -9.53 17.31
C ASP A 353 -1.11 -8.27 17.69
N VAL A 354 0.17 -8.38 18.01
CA VAL A 354 1.03 -7.21 18.26
C VAL A 354 1.20 -6.39 16.98
N LEU A 355 1.45 -7.06 15.83
CA LEU A 355 1.54 -6.38 14.55
C LEU A 355 0.18 -5.84 14.11
N ARG A 356 -0.90 -6.62 14.25
CA ARG A 356 -2.27 -6.18 13.96
C ARG A 356 -2.62 -4.91 14.74
N TYR A 357 -2.33 -4.89 16.03
CA TYR A 357 -2.53 -3.73 16.90
C TYR A 357 -1.75 -2.51 16.42
N SER A 358 -0.45 -2.66 16.21
CA SER A 358 0.44 -1.59 15.79
C SER A 358 0.01 -0.99 14.44
N LEU A 359 -0.30 -1.82 13.46
CA LEU A 359 -0.74 -1.38 12.14
C LEU A 359 -2.13 -0.75 12.15
N CYS A 360 -3.07 -1.26 12.96
CA CYS A 360 -4.39 -0.65 13.11
C CYS A 360 -4.30 0.71 13.83
N ALA A 361 -3.52 0.81 14.91
CA ALA A 361 -3.31 2.05 15.65
C ALA A 361 -2.59 3.13 14.81
N ASN A 362 -1.79 2.71 13.83
CA ASN A 362 -1.09 3.56 12.86
C ASN A 362 -1.70 3.53 11.46
N ALA A 363 -2.92 3.00 11.31
CA ALA A 363 -3.54 2.90 9.99
C ALA A 363 -3.56 4.25 9.26
N PRO A 364 -3.15 4.30 7.99
CA PRO A 364 -3.08 5.54 7.20
C PRO A 364 -4.46 5.93 6.66
N GLU A 365 -5.46 6.14 7.53
CA GLU A 365 -6.87 6.33 7.15
C GLU A 365 -7.15 7.65 6.44
N THR A 366 -6.40 8.71 6.74
CA THR A 366 -6.66 10.08 6.25
C THR A 366 -5.45 10.76 5.63
N LYS A 367 -4.26 10.27 5.91
CA LYS A 367 -2.97 10.73 5.38
C LYS A 367 -1.96 9.60 5.47
N ASP A 368 -0.88 9.70 4.71
CA ASP A 368 0.26 8.80 4.84
C ASP A 368 0.75 8.77 6.29
N ASN A 369 1.13 7.60 6.77
CA ASN A 369 1.62 7.40 8.14
C ASN A 369 2.91 6.59 8.09
N ASP A 370 3.58 6.43 9.24
CA ASP A 370 4.87 5.78 9.33
C ASP A 370 4.85 4.63 10.34
N PHE A 371 5.49 3.54 10.00
CA PHE A 371 5.78 2.44 10.92
C PHE A 371 7.24 2.53 11.34
N THR A 372 7.48 2.52 12.64
CA THR A 372 8.82 2.35 13.20
C THR A 372 8.87 1.19 14.17
N TRP A 373 9.98 0.46 14.21
CA TRP A 373 10.18 -0.63 15.14
C TRP A 373 10.12 -0.15 16.60
N LYS A 374 10.54 1.08 16.85
CA LYS A 374 10.46 1.71 18.18
C LYS A 374 9.01 1.96 18.62
N ASP A 375 8.15 2.44 17.71
CA ASP A 375 6.71 2.62 18.02
C ASP A 375 6.02 1.28 18.19
N PHE A 376 6.36 0.27 17.38
CA PHE A 376 5.88 -1.09 17.51
C PHE A 376 6.15 -1.67 18.91
N GLN A 377 7.39 -1.57 19.40
CA GLN A 377 7.76 -1.99 20.76
C GLN A 377 7.00 -1.20 21.83
N ALA A 378 6.95 0.13 21.68
CA ALA A 378 6.28 1.01 22.62
C ALA A 378 4.78 0.67 22.75
N ARG A 379 4.10 0.40 21.64
CA ARG A 379 2.69 0.00 21.63
C ARG A 379 2.49 -1.35 22.31
N ASN A 380 3.33 -2.33 22.01
CA ASN A 380 3.25 -3.61 22.73
C ASN A 380 3.45 -3.41 24.24
N ASN A 381 4.56 -2.81 24.64
CA ASN A 381 4.96 -2.77 26.05
C ASN A 381 4.08 -1.85 26.89
N ASN A 382 3.68 -0.67 26.36
CA ASN A 382 2.95 0.34 27.11
C ASN A 382 1.42 0.24 26.96
N GLU A 383 0.92 -0.40 25.90
CA GLU A 383 -0.53 -0.50 25.67
C GLU A 383 -1.03 -1.94 25.80
N LEU A 384 -0.51 -2.91 25.03
CA LEU A 384 -0.97 -4.29 25.12
C LEU A 384 -0.57 -4.95 26.45
N VAL A 385 0.69 -4.86 26.85
CA VAL A 385 1.16 -5.45 28.11
C VAL A 385 0.68 -4.64 29.32
N ALA A 386 0.97 -3.32 29.35
CA ALA A 386 0.75 -2.51 30.55
C ALA A 386 -0.72 -2.10 30.79
N ILE A 387 -1.57 -2.09 29.75
CA ILE A 387 -2.98 -1.73 29.90
C ILE A 387 -3.87 -2.96 29.78
N LEU A 388 -3.98 -3.58 28.61
CA LEU A 388 -4.91 -4.69 28.39
C LEU A 388 -4.48 -5.95 29.15
N GLY A 389 -3.24 -6.38 28.97
CA GLY A 389 -2.69 -7.57 29.63
C GLY A 389 -2.65 -7.44 31.14
N ASN A 390 -2.25 -6.26 31.66
CA ASN A 390 -2.22 -6.02 33.11
C ASN A 390 -3.61 -6.07 33.73
N PHE A 391 -4.61 -5.43 33.13
CA PHE A 391 -5.99 -5.47 33.64
C PHE A 391 -6.52 -6.90 33.68
N VAL A 392 -6.41 -7.63 32.55
CA VAL A 392 -6.89 -9.01 32.46
C VAL A 392 -6.18 -9.91 33.50
N ASN A 393 -4.85 -9.87 33.52
CA ASN A 393 -4.06 -10.70 34.40
C ASN A 393 -4.41 -10.43 35.90
N ARG A 394 -4.50 -9.17 36.33
CA ARG A 394 -4.89 -8.80 37.69
C ARG A 394 -6.28 -9.32 38.03
N THR A 395 -7.25 -9.16 37.14
CA THR A 395 -8.62 -9.63 37.33
C THR A 395 -8.66 -11.14 37.53
N LEU A 396 -8.01 -11.91 36.65
CA LEU A 396 -8.00 -13.36 36.70
C LEU A 396 -7.24 -13.89 37.94
N VAL A 397 -6.06 -13.30 38.26
CA VAL A 397 -5.26 -13.69 39.45
C VAL A 397 -6.02 -13.42 40.72
N LEU A 398 -6.64 -12.27 40.91
CA LEU A 398 -7.40 -11.96 42.11
C LEU A 398 -8.64 -12.84 42.22
N THR A 399 -9.32 -13.15 41.12
CA THR A 399 -10.46 -14.08 41.14
C THR A 399 -10.05 -15.49 41.53
N ASN A 400 -8.92 -15.99 41.01
CA ASN A 400 -8.40 -17.29 41.40
C ASN A 400 -8.02 -17.32 42.91
N ASN A 401 -7.36 -16.28 43.39
CA ASN A 401 -6.89 -16.23 44.77
C ASN A 401 -8.01 -16.06 45.80
N TYR A 402 -9.03 -15.27 45.49
CA TYR A 402 -10.08 -14.94 46.47
C TYR A 402 -11.31 -15.83 46.35
N TYR A 403 -11.58 -16.40 45.16
CA TYR A 403 -12.83 -17.13 44.88
C TYR A 403 -12.58 -18.45 44.15
N GLU A 404 -11.38 -19.02 44.25
CA GLU A 404 -11.04 -20.33 43.64
C GLU A 404 -11.38 -20.41 42.13
N GLY A 405 -11.20 -19.31 41.42
CA GLY A 405 -11.52 -19.24 40.01
C GLY A 405 -13.02 -19.21 39.67
N LYS A 406 -13.87 -18.86 40.63
CA LYS A 406 -15.32 -18.74 40.41
C LYS A 406 -15.73 -17.26 40.40
N VAL A 407 -16.64 -16.90 39.51
CA VAL A 407 -17.24 -15.56 39.46
C VAL A 407 -18.04 -15.33 40.75
N PRO A 408 -17.72 -14.30 41.56
CA PRO A 408 -18.48 -14.02 42.77
C PRO A 408 -19.83 -13.39 42.47
N GLU A 409 -20.76 -13.48 43.42
CA GLU A 409 -22.04 -12.80 43.34
C GLU A 409 -21.86 -11.28 43.45
N ARG A 410 -22.56 -10.52 42.59
CA ARG A 410 -22.58 -9.07 42.67
C ARG A 410 -23.60 -8.62 43.69
N GLY A 411 -23.12 -7.99 44.76
CA GLY A 411 -23.94 -7.39 45.77
C GLY A 411 -24.48 -6.01 45.38
N LYS A 412 -24.77 -5.17 46.37
CA LYS A 412 -25.21 -3.80 46.13
C LYS A 412 -24.11 -2.97 45.48
N THR A 413 -24.46 -2.29 44.38
CA THR A 413 -23.57 -1.36 43.66
C THR A 413 -23.56 0.02 44.32
N ASP A 414 -22.45 0.72 44.19
CA ASP A 414 -22.36 2.16 44.48
C ASP A 414 -22.37 3.00 43.18
N SER A 415 -22.30 4.32 43.30
CA SER A 415 -22.37 5.24 42.17
C SER A 415 -21.18 5.07 41.20
N ASN A 416 -20.00 4.64 41.67
CA ASN A 416 -18.85 4.38 40.80
C ASN A 416 -19.06 3.08 40.04
N ASP A 417 -19.60 2.04 40.64
CA ASP A 417 -19.96 0.79 39.98
C ASP A 417 -20.96 1.04 38.84
N ASP A 418 -22.03 1.77 39.15
CA ASP A 418 -23.09 2.10 38.19
C ASP A 418 -22.54 2.92 37.02
N SER A 419 -21.61 3.85 37.30
CA SER A 419 -20.91 4.61 36.27
C SER A 419 -20.10 3.69 35.33
N VAL A 420 -19.33 2.75 35.90
CA VAL A 420 -18.51 1.81 35.11
C VAL A 420 -19.38 0.87 34.27
N LEU A 421 -20.50 0.37 34.83
CA LEU A 421 -21.44 -0.46 34.07
C LEU A 421 -22.09 0.29 32.89
N ASN A 422 -22.41 1.57 33.06
CA ASN A 422 -22.94 2.40 32.00
C ASN A 422 -21.89 2.71 30.91
N GLU A 423 -20.63 2.97 31.32
CA GLU A 423 -19.52 3.21 30.39
C GLU A 423 -19.22 2.00 29.49
N MET A 424 -19.33 0.75 30.01
CA MET A 424 -19.17 -0.45 29.19
C MET A 424 -20.09 -0.44 27.97
N LYS A 425 -21.37 -0.08 28.15
CA LYS A 425 -22.34 0.02 27.08
C LYS A 425 -21.97 1.13 26.10
N ARG A 426 -21.55 2.29 26.60
CA ARG A 426 -21.15 3.44 25.79
C ARG A 426 -19.94 3.12 24.91
N PHE A 427 -18.91 2.44 25.46
CA PHE A 427 -17.74 2.06 24.67
C PHE A 427 -18.11 1.10 23.53
N LYS A 428 -18.99 0.12 23.79
CA LYS A 428 -19.52 -0.76 22.74
C LYS A 428 -20.19 0.03 21.61
N GLU A 429 -21.06 0.99 21.93
CA GLU A 429 -21.76 1.82 20.97
C GLU A 429 -20.81 2.71 20.15
N ASN A 430 -19.79 3.26 20.81
CA ASN A 430 -18.73 4.05 20.13
C ASN A 430 -17.92 3.18 19.15
N VAL A 431 -17.48 1.99 19.59
CA VAL A 431 -16.74 1.06 18.72
C VAL A 431 -17.58 0.67 17.52
N GLU A 432 -18.85 0.32 17.73
CA GLU A 432 -19.77 -0.04 16.66
C GLU A 432 -19.93 1.10 15.64
N THR A 433 -20.17 2.32 16.13
CA THR A 433 -20.29 3.51 15.28
C THR A 433 -19.01 3.75 14.45
N CYS A 434 -17.84 3.56 15.05
CA CYS A 434 -16.57 3.70 14.36
C CYS A 434 -16.37 2.62 13.29
N LEU A 435 -16.71 1.36 13.59
CA LEU A 435 -16.61 0.24 12.64
C LEU A 435 -17.55 0.42 11.44
N GLU A 436 -18.81 0.82 11.69
CA GLU A 436 -19.80 1.07 10.62
C GLU A 436 -19.42 2.26 9.71
N THR A 437 -18.55 3.16 10.19
CA THR A 437 -18.04 4.33 9.44
C THR A 437 -16.59 4.17 9.00
N PHE A 438 -16.03 2.97 9.08
CA PHE A 438 -14.67 2.61 8.64
C PHE A 438 -13.55 3.43 9.31
N ARG A 439 -13.71 3.80 10.59
CA ARG A 439 -12.74 4.50 11.44
C ARG A 439 -12.09 3.53 12.42
N PHE A 440 -11.24 2.64 11.90
CA PHE A 440 -10.68 1.51 12.66
C PHE A 440 -9.70 1.94 13.75
N ARG A 441 -8.90 2.99 13.52
CA ARG A 441 -8.01 3.56 14.54
C ARG A 441 -8.80 4.04 15.76
N GLU A 442 -9.88 4.75 15.53
CA GLU A 442 -10.74 5.28 16.59
C GLU A 442 -11.48 4.14 17.28
N ALA A 443 -11.98 3.16 16.54
CA ALA A 443 -12.61 1.96 17.11
C ALA A 443 -11.66 1.22 18.03
N LEU A 444 -10.41 0.97 17.64
CA LEU A 444 -9.39 0.35 18.48
C LEU A 444 -9.09 1.18 19.74
N LYS A 445 -8.99 2.51 19.60
CA LYS A 445 -8.79 3.41 20.73
C LYS A 445 -9.92 3.32 21.74
N GLU A 446 -11.18 3.28 21.30
CA GLU A 446 -12.36 3.12 22.17
C GLU A 446 -12.38 1.75 22.84
N ALA A 447 -12.04 0.67 22.14
CA ALA A 447 -11.87 -0.66 22.73
C ALA A 447 -10.81 -0.66 23.84
N MET A 448 -9.66 -0.02 23.61
CA MET A 448 -8.60 0.12 24.62
C MET A 448 -8.98 1.04 25.78
N ASN A 449 -9.90 1.98 25.59
CA ASN A 449 -10.41 2.83 26.67
C ASN A 449 -11.23 2.01 27.68
N LEU A 450 -11.91 0.94 27.24
CA LEU A 450 -12.57 0.00 28.14
C LEU A 450 -11.55 -0.73 29.06
N ALA A 451 -10.39 -1.12 28.53
CA ALA A 451 -9.32 -1.71 29.35
C ALA A 451 -8.72 -0.68 30.34
N ARG A 452 -8.59 0.59 29.92
CA ARG A 452 -8.16 1.69 30.80
C ARG A 452 -9.18 1.93 31.92
N LEU A 453 -10.47 1.90 31.60
CA LEU A 453 -11.54 1.97 32.60
C LEU A 453 -11.42 0.86 33.64
N GLY A 454 -11.21 -0.39 33.20
CA GLY A 454 -11.01 -1.53 34.08
C GLY A 454 -9.80 -1.38 35.02
N ASN A 455 -8.66 -0.94 34.48
CA ASN A 455 -7.48 -0.67 35.32
C ASN A 455 -7.74 0.42 36.37
N LYS A 456 -8.39 1.53 35.94
CA LYS A 456 -8.76 2.61 36.86
C LYS A 456 -9.72 2.14 37.92
N TYR A 457 -10.74 1.39 37.54
CA TYR A 457 -11.73 0.84 38.51
C TYR A 457 -11.07 -0.03 39.56
N LEU A 458 -10.18 -0.96 39.19
CA LEU A 458 -9.44 -1.78 40.13
C LEU A 458 -8.48 -0.96 40.99
N ALA A 459 -7.86 0.08 40.46
CA ALA A 459 -6.95 0.95 41.18
C ALA A 459 -7.69 1.80 42.22
N ASP A 460 -8.83 2.37 41.86
CA ASP A 460 -9.64 3.20 42.74
C ASP A 460 -10.33 2.37 43.86
N ALA A 461 -10.79 1.16 43.52
CA ALA A 461 -11.47 0.26 44.48
C ALA A 461 -10.53 -0.55 45.36
N GLU A 462 -9.24 -0.66 45.02
CA GLU A 462 -8.18 -1.36 45.79
C GLU A 462 -8.61 -2.72 46.41
N PRO A 463 -9.16 -3.68 45.63
CA PRO A 463 -9.71 -4.94 46.20
C PRO A 463 -8.72 -5.72 47.06
N TRP A 464 -7.40 -5.60 46.81
CA TRP A 464 -6.34 -6.22 47.60
C TRP A 464 -6.17 -5.63 49.02
N LYS A 465 -6.68 -4.43 49.26
CA LYS A 465 -6.75 -3.83 50.59
C LYS A 465 -8.11 -4.12 51.24
N VAL A 466 -9.19 -3.88 50.49
CA VAL A 466 -10.57 -3.96 50.94
C VAL A 466 -10.97 -5.41 51.34
N ILE A 467 -10.37 -6.44 50.73
CA ILE A 467 -10.68 -7.86 51.08
C ILE A 467 -10.54 -8.19 52.55
N LYS A 468 -9.71 -7.46 53.29
CA LYS A 468 -9.47 -7.68 54.72
C LYS A 468 -10.53 -7.04 55.63
N THR A 469 -11.23 -6.02 55.12
CA THR A 469 -12.19 -5.20 55.90
C THR A 469 -13.61 -5.36 55.44
N ASP A 470 -13.84 -5.54 54.14
CA ASP A 470 -15.16 -5.72 53.51
C ASP A 470 -15.10 -6.73 52.36
N PRO A 471 -15.08 -8.04 52.62
CA PRO A 471 -15.06 -9.09 51.62
C PRO A 471 -16.27 -9.08 50.70
N ASP A 472 -17.45 -8.62 51.17
CA ASP A 472 -18.66 -8.57 50.33
C ASP A 472 -18.59 -7.46 49.30
N ARG A 473 -17.97 -6.33 49.62
CA ARG A 473 -17.66 -5.27 48.64
C ARG A 473 -16.73 -5.80 47.55
N VAL A 474 -15.72 -6.60 47.91
CA VAL A 474 -14.78 -7.17 46.94
C VAL A 474 -15.46 -8.15 45.98
N LYS A 475 -16.51 -8.90 46.40
CA LYS A 475 -17.32 -9.70 45.47
C LYS A 475 -17.89 -8.86 44.33
N THR A 476 -18.47 -7.69 44.66
CA THR A 476 -19.03 -6.76 43.68
C THR A 476 -17.95 -6.22 42.73
N ILE A 477 -16.83 -5.76 43.28
CA ILE A 477 -15.71 -5.24 42.50
C ILE A 477 -15.19 -6.28 41.51
N MET A 478 -14.94 -7.52 42.01
CA MET A 478 -14.40 -8.58 41.14
C MET A 478 -15.41 -9.07 40.12
N ASN A 479 -16.71 -9.12 40.44
CA ASN A 479 -17.75 -9.41 39.48
C ASN A 479 -17.72 -8.40 38.32
N ILE A 480 -17.72 -7.09 38.62
CA ILE A 480 -17.69 -6.03 37.61
C ILE A 480 -16.41 -6.10 36.76
N ALA A 481 -15.23 -6.31 37.37
CA ALA A 481 -13.98 -6.47 36.65
C ALA A 481 -14.02 -7.68 35.68
N LEU A 482 -14.65 -8.78 36.08
CA LEU A 482 -14.87 -9.95 35.19
C LEU A 482 -15.85 -9.64 34.04
N GLN A 483 -16.92 -8.86 34.31
CA GLN A 483 -17.80 -8.41 33.21
C GLN A 483 -17.08 -7.51 32.23
N ILE A 484 -16.20 -6.59 32.66
CA ILE A 484 -15.35 -5.80 31.79
C ILE A 484 -14.44 -6.72 30.97
N THR A 485 -13.84 -7.74 31.59
CA THR A 485 -12.98 -8.71 30.90
C THR A 485 -13.74 -9.47 29.81
N ALA A 486 -14.95 -9.93 30.10
CA ALA A 486 -15.81 -10.61 29.14
C ALA A 486 -16.21 -9.67 27.95
N ASN A 487 -16.50 -8.40 28.25
CA ASN A 487 -16.79 -7.40 27.22
C ASN A 487 -15.57 -7.11 26.32
N LEU A 488 -14.37 -7.00 26.92
CA LEU A 488 -13.12 -6.83 26.15
C LEU A 488 -12.89 -8.02 25.22
N THR A 489 -13.22 -9.24 25.64
CA THR A 489 -13.09 -10.44 24.80
C THR A 489 -13.92 -10.32 23.51
N ILE A 490 -15.13 -9.75 23.57
CA ILE A 490 -16.00 -9.58 22.43
C ILE A 490 -15.58 -8.36 21.59
N ILE A 491 -15.34 -7.21 22.25
CA ILE A 491 -15.10 -5.93 21.57
C ILE A 491 -13.74 -5.91 20.87
N CYS A 492 -12.72 -6.56 21.47
CA CYS A 492 -11.37 -6.60 20.90
C CYS A 492 -11.15 -7.74 19.88
N GLU A 493 -12.07 -8.73 19.79
CA GLU A 493 -11.90 -9.87 18.86
C GLU A 493 -11.61 -9.45 17.42
N PRO A 494 -12.30 -8.48 16.80
CA PRO A 494 -12.01 -8.09 15.43
C PRO A 494 -10.57 -7.60 15.22
N PHE A 495 -9.97 -7.01 16.23
CA PHE A 495 -8.63 -6.42 16.18
C PHE A 495 -7.53 -7.42 16.56
N LEU A 496 -7.78 -8.25 17.58
CA LEU A 496 -6.82 -9.10 18.28
C LEU A 496 -7.34 -10.55 18.40
N PRO A 497 -7.62 -11.24 17.27
CA PRO A 497 -8.33 -12.51 17.29
C PRO A 497 -7.62 -13.62 18.07
N PHE A 498 -6.29 -13.70 18.01
CA PHE A 498 -5.53 -14.75 18.73
C PHE A 498 -5.56 -14.53 20.25
N SER A 499 -5.38 -13.28 20.69
CA SER A 499 -5.39 -12.94 22.10
C SER A 499 -6.79 -13.07 22.70
N MET A 500 -7.82 -12.69 21.93
CA MET A 500 -9.20 -12.80 22.39
C MET A 500 -9.70 -14.26 22.39
N GLU A 501 -9.25 -15.11 21.49
CA GLU A 501 -9.50 -16.55 21.56
C GLU A 501 -8.82 -17.16 22.81
N LYS A 502 -7.57 -16.79 23.10
CA LYS A 502 -6.91 -17.20 24.34
C LYS A 502 -7.69 -16.70 25.57
N LEU A 503 -8.13 -15.44 25.58
CA LEU A 503 -8.90 -14.88 26.68
C LEU A 503 -10.27 -15.56 26.82
N ARG A 504 -10.96 -15.85 25.72
CA ARG A 504 -12.21 -16.61 25.69
C ARG A 504 -12.08 -17.96 26.41
N ILE A 505 -10.98 -18.67 26.14
CA ILE A 505 -10.66 -19.94 26.79
C ILE A 505 -10.39 -19.72 28.31
N LEU A 506 -9.60 -18.68 28.64
CA LEU A 506 -9.26 -18.40 30.05
C LEU A 506 -10.49 -18.09 30.93
N ILE A 507 -11.50 -17.41 30.36
CA ILE A 507 -12.73 -17.10 31.10
C ILE A 507 -13.89 -18.10 30.82
N ASN A 508 -13.64 -19.18 30.08
CA ASN A 508 -14.64 -20.17 29.66
C ASN A 508 -15.89 -19.54 29.00
N LEU A 509 -15.72 -18.48 28.22
CA LEU A 509 -16.83 -17.86 27.52
C LEU A 509 -17.20 -18.67 26.30
N ASN A 510 -18.44 -19.23 26.25
CA ASN A 510 -18.84 -20.20 25.21
C ASN A 510 -18.97 -19.60 23.82
N GLU A 511 -19.56 -18.42 23.70
CA GLU A 511 -19.88 -17.81 22.41
C GLU A 511 -19.60 -16.31 22.39
N LEU A 512 -18.94 -15.85 21.34
CA LEU A 512 -18.74 -14.43 21.07
C LEU A 512 -19.82 -13.94 20.13
N LYS A 513 -20.72 -13.06 20.63
CA LYS A 513 -21.73 -12.38 19.83
C LYS A 513 -21.69 -10.89 20.12
N TRP A 514 -21.72 -10.08 19.06
CA TRP A 514 -21.69 -8.61 19.20
C TRP A 514 -22.87 -8.05 20.00
N GLU A 515 -24.03 -8.67 19.91
CA GLU A 515 -25.22 -8.31 20.70
C GLU A 515 -25.06 -8.45 22.21
N ASN A 516 -24.09 -9.26 22.64
CA ASN A 516 -23.77 -9.48 24.03
C ASN A 516 -22.80 -8.41 24.57
N ALA A 517 -22.04 -7.75 23.71
CA ALA A 517 -21.17 -6.67 24.14
C ALA A 517 -21.97 -5.53 24.80
N GLY A 518 -21.43 -4.97 25.87
CA GLY A 518 -22.08 -3.95 26.70
C GLY A 518 -22.97 -4.50 27.83
N LYS A 519 -23.22 -5.82 27.89
CA LYS A 519 -23.97 -6.45 28.98
C LYS A 519 -23.13 -6.60 30.22
N SER A 520 -23.80 -6.53 31.37
CA SER A 520 -23.16 -6.60 32.72
C SER A 520 -23.31 -7.96 33.44
N ASP A 521 -23.80 -8.97 32.70
CA ASP A 521 -24.14 -10.31 33.24
C ASP A 521 -23.67 -11.45 32.29
N LEU A 522 -22.57 -11.24 31.61
CA LEU A 522 -22.00 -12.23 30.67
C LEU A 522 -21.45 -13.45 31.35
N LEU A 523 -20.86 -13.25 32.54
CA LEU A 523 -20.36 -14.30 33.40
C LEU A 523 -21.24 -14.36 34.67
N LEU A 524 -22.03 -15.42 34.81
CA LEU A 524 -22.95 -15.57 35.90
C LEU A 524 -22.21 -15.96 37.19
N PRO A 525 -22.76 -15.66 38.40
CA PRO A 525 -22.20 -16.11 39.67
C PRO A 525 -21.98 -17.62 39.67
N GLY A 526 -20.81 -18.06 40.17
CA GLY A 526 -20.41 -19.47 40.20
C GLY A 526 -19.78 -19.97 38.90
N HIS A 527 -19.80 -19.19 37.82
CA HIS A 527 -19.10 -19.52 36.57
C HIS A 527 -17.60 -19.71 36.80
N ALA A 528 -17.03 -20.83 36.35
CA ALA A 528 -15.63 -21.15 36.57
C ALA A 528 -14.74 -20.53 35.45
N ILE A 529 -13.64 -19.90 35.86
CA ILE A 529 -12.58 -19.45 34.98
C ILE A 529 -11.33 -20.33 35.12
N ASN A 530 -10.50 -20.38 34.09
CA ASN A 530 -9.27 -21.16 34.10
C ASN A 530 -8.13 -20.43 34.85
N LYS A 531 -7.01 -21.12 35.06
CA LYS A 531 -5.81 -20.51 35.62
C LYS A 531 -5.32 -19.37 34.73
N PRO A 532 -4.88 -18.23 35.35
CA PRO A 532 -4.43 -17.09 34.60
C PRO A 532 -3.15 -17.39 33.83
N GLU A 533 -3.11 -16.90 32.57
CA GLU A 533 -1.92 -16.86 31.74
C GLU A 533 -1.78 -15.47 31.15
N LEU A 534 -0.54 -15.05 30.86
CA LEU A 534 -0.28 -13.77 30.25
C LEU A 534 -0.78 -13.76 28.80
N LEU A 535 -1.51 -12.72 28.40
CA LEU A 535 -1.94 -12.51 27.01
C LEU A 535 -0.82 -11.97 26.13
N PHE A 536 0.04 -11.13 26.69
CA PHE A 536 1.12 -10.46 25.98
C PHE A 536 2.40 -10.49 26.82
N GLU A 537 3.52 -10.60 26.12
CA GLU A 537 4.86 -10.51 26.69
C GLU A 537 5.56 -9.25 26.16
N LYS A 538 6.48 -8.71 26.94
CA LYS A 538 7.30 -7.58 26.49
C LYS A 538 8.17 -7.98 25.30
N ILE A 539 8.46 -6.99 24.49
CA ILE A 539 9.47 -7.06 23.44
C ILE A 539 10.69 -6.32 23.96
N GLU A 540 11.83 -6.99 23.98
CA GLU A 540 13.08 -6.44 24.49
C GLU A 540 13.81 -5.62 23.43
N ASP A 541 14.74 -4.77 23.86
CA ASP A 541 15.47 -3.86 22.95
C ASP A 541 16.33 -4.62 21.92
N GLU A 542 16.83 -5.78 22.26
CA GLU A 542 17.64 -6.63 21.39
C GLU A 542 16.84 -7.14 20.18
N GLU A 543 15.56 -7.47 20.36
CA GLU A 543 14.68 -7.92 19.26
C GLU A 543 14.49 -6.78 18.25
N ILE A 544 14.32 -5.56 18.74
CA ILE A 544 14.14 -4.36 17.91
C ILE A 544 15.43 -3.96 17.20
N THR A 545 16.57 -4.01 17.93
CA THR A 545 17.88 -3.71 17.36
C THR A 545 18.17 -4.63 16.19
N ARG A 546 17.90 -5.93 16.30
CA ARG A 546 18.07 -6.91 15.23
C ARG A 546 17.24 -6.54 13.97
N GLN A 547 15.99 -6.08 14.14
CA GLN A 547 15.15 -5.69 13.01
C GLN A 547 15.64 -4.42 12.34
N VAL A 548 16.08 -3.44 13.10
CA VAL A 548 16.66 -2.20 12.58
C VAL A 548 17.96 -2.49 11.81
N GLU A 549 18.82 -3.34 12.36
CA GLU A 549 20.06 -3.78 11.68
C GLU A 549 19.78 -4.52 10.37
N LYS A 550 18.74 -5.38 10.33
CA LYS A 550 18.29 -6.08 9.13
C LYS A 550 17.88 -5.08 8.03
N LEU A 551 17.14 -4.03 8.39
CA LEU A 551 16.78 -2.96 7.45
C LEU A 551 17.99 -2.15 6.98
N LEU A 552 18.89 -1.77 7.88
CA LEU A 552 20.10 -1.02 7.55
C LEU A 552 21.03 -1.82 6.64
N ALA A 553 21.18 -3.13 6.87
CA ALA A 553 21.94 -4.01 5.98
C ALA A 553 21.34 -4.04 4.56
N THR A 554 20.00 -4.10 4.45
CA THR A 554 19.31 -4.00 3.16
C THR A 554 19.60 -2.67 2.46
N LYS A 555 19.56 -1.56 3.19
CA LYS A 555 19.86 -0.22 2.66
C LYS A 555 21.27 -0.13 2.13
N LYS A 556 22.25 -0.60 2.91
CA LYS A 556 23.67 -0.64 2.51
C LYS A 556 23.89 -1.48 1.25
N ASN A 557 23.29 -2.66 1.16
CA ASN A 557 23.37 -3.51 -0.03
C ASN A 557 22.77 -2.83 -1.26
N ASN A 558 21.68 -2.06 -1.10
CA ASN A 558 21.06 -1.29 -2.18
C ASN A 558 21.96 -0.13 -2.65
N GLU A 559 22.63 0.55 -1.72
CA GLU A 559 23.60 1.61 -2.03
C GLU A 559 24.82 1.06 -2.77
N GLU A 560 25.35 -0.08 -2.32
CA GLU A 560 26.48 -0.77 -2.96
C GLU A 560 26.10 -1.32 -4.35
N ASN A 561 24.90 -1.87 -4.53
CA ASN A 561 24.37 -2.35 -5.82
C ASN A 561 23.91 -1.21 -6.74
N GLY A 562 23.45 -0.09 -6.19
CA GLY A 562 23.07 1.12 -6.92
C GLY A 562 24.27 1.91 -7.46
N ALA A 563 25.46 1.66 -6.88
CA ALA A 563 26.73 2.20 -7.36
C ALA A 563 27.27 1.53 -8.64
N LYS A 564 26.45 0.76 -9.37
CA LYS A 564 26.80 0.32 -10.71
C LYS A 564 26.99 1.54 -11.59
N THR A 565 28.23 1.71 -12.06
CA THR A 565 28.57 2.61 -13.18
C THR A 565 27.47 2.52 -14.24
N MET A 566 26.96 3.66 -14.68
CA MET A 566 26.01 3.70 -15.79
C MET A 566 26.55 2.83 -16.92
N PRO A 567 25.72 2.00 -17.58
CA PRO A 567 26.18 1.22 -18.71
C PRO A 567 26.81 2.18 -19.73
N GLY A 568 27.93 1.78 -20.28
CA GLY A 568 28.64 2.59 -21.27
C GLY A 568 27.69 2.96 -22.41
N LYS A 569 27.71 4.22 -22.82
CA LYS A 569 26.99 4.67 -24.02
C LYS A 569 27.52 3.89 -25.22
N GLY A 570 26.70 3.76 -26.26
CA GLY A 570 27.12 3.12 -27.50
C GLY A 570 28.44 3.68 -28.04
N ALA A 571 29.23 2.88 -28.72
CA ALA A 571 30.49 3.32 -29.31
C ALA A 571 30.28 4.50 -30.21
N VAL A 572 31.10 5.55 -30.07
CA VAL A 572 31.20 6.67 -31.01
C VAL A 572 32.42 6.47 -31.89
N THR A 573 32.37 6.89 -33.15
CA THR A 573 33.53 6.84 -33.99
C THR A 573 34.60 7.83 -33.53
N PHE A 574 35.85 7.57 -33.86
CA PHE A 574 36.94 8.49 -33.54
C PHE A 574 36.72 9.86 -34.23
N ASP A 575 36.16 9.87 -35.45
CA ASP A 575 35.81 11.08 -36.17
C ASP A 575 34.72 11.89 -35.47
N ASP A 576 33.77 11.28 -34.79
CA ASP A 576 32.78 11.99 -34.01
C ASP A 576 33.36 12.53 -32.70
N PHE A 577 34.26 11.80 -32.04
CA PHE A 577 34.96 12.29 -30.87
C PHE A 577 35.85 13.49 -31.17
N THR A 578 36.56 13.47 -32.30
CA THR A 578 37.45 14.58 -32.72
C THR A 578 36.71 15.89 -33.03
N LYS A 579 35.39 15.85 -33.25
CA LYS A 579 34.55 17.05 -33.42
C LYS A 579 34.34 17.80 -32.11
N ILE A 580 34.62 17.15 -30.95
CA ILE A 580 34.43 17.75 -29.62
C ILE A 580 35.75 18.40 -29.20
N ASP A 581 35.73 19.72 -28.96
CA ASP A 581 36.89 20.46 -28.51
C ASP A 581 36.90 20.55 -26.98
N ILE A 582 37.69 19.69 -26.34
CA ILE A 582 37.82 19.67 -24.86
C ILE A 582 39.13 20.40 -24.48
N ARG A 583 39.02 21.42 -23.60
CA ARG A 583 40.17 22.24 -23.18
C ARG A 583 40.21 22.48 -21.70
N THR A 584 41.38 22.87 -21.23
CA THR A 584 41.56 23.40 -19.89
C THR A 584 41.24 24.87 -19.85
N ALA A 585 40.62 25.31 -18.74
CA ALA A 585 40.27 26.70 -18.49
C ALA A 585 40.41 27.04 -16.99
N THR A 586 40.58 28.32 -16.66
CA THR A 586 40.61 28.78 -15.27
C THR A 586 39.38 29.63 -14.94
N ILE A 587 38.75 29.38 -13.81
CA ILE A 587 37.62 30.21 -13.31
C ILE A 587 38.17 31.54 -12.81
N LEU A 588 37.77 32.64 -13.46
CA LEU A 588 38.17 33.98 -13.07
C LEU A 588 37.20 34.61 -12.06
N GLU A 589 35.88 34.36 -12.30
CA GLU A 589 34.82 34.92 -11.46
C GLU A 589 33.71 33.87 -11.35
N ALA A 590 33.01 33.86 -10.22
CA ALA A 590 31.83 33.00 -10.00
C ALA A 590 30.79 33.78 -9.20
N GLU A 591 29.51 33.68 -9.59
CA GLU A 591 28.41 34.33 -8.86
C GLU A 591 27.15 33.44 -8.93
N LYS A 592 26.30 33.51 -7.87
CA LYS A 592 25.01 32.81 -7.85
C LYS A 592 24.03 33.50 -8.82
N VAL A 593 23.33 32.73 -9.64
CA VAL A 593 22.32 33.26 -10.55
C VAL A 593 21.07 33.66 -9.75
N PRO A 594 20.60 34.92 -9.82
CA PRO A 594 19.42 35.34 -9.08
C PRO A 594 18.18 34.48 -9.34
N LYS A 595 17.37 34.24 -8.30
CA LYS A 595 16.15 33.44 -8.34
C LYS A 595 16.39 31.95 -8.71
N THR A 596 17.59 31.42 -8.46
CA THR A 596 17.90 29.99 -8.58
C THR A 596 18.74 29.53 -7.40
N THR A 597 18.55 28.27 -6.96
CA THR A 597 19.36 27.66 -5.89
C THR A 597 20.49 26.79 -6.43
N LYS A 598 20.43 26.43 -7.72
CA LYS A 598 21.29 25.42 -8.34
C LYS A 598 22.36 25.99 -9.28
N LEU A 599 22.22 27.23 -9.75
CA LEU A 599 23.04 27.76 -10.83
C LEU A 599 24.11 28.72 -10.35
N LEU A 600 25.34 28.49 -10.82
CA LEU A 600 26.43 29.49 -10.80
C LEU A 600 26.68 30.00 -12.21
N LYS A 601 26.90 31.31 -12.34
CA LYS A 601 27.45 31.97 -13.52
C LYS A 601 28.94 32.07 -13.30
N LEU A 602 29.70 31.52 -14.22
CA LEU A 602 31.17 31.46 -14.19
C LEU A 602 31.71 32.32 -15.34
N ARG A 603 32.72 33.12 -15.08
CA ARG A 603 33.55 33.74 -16.09
C ARG A 603 34.87 33.03 -16.12
N ILE A 604 35.24 32.45 -17.26
CA ILE A 604 36.39 31.55 -17.38
C ILE A 604 37.35 32.05 -18.46
N ASP A 605 38.63 31.84 -18.23
CA ASP A 605 39.68 32.01 -19.20
C ASP A 605 39.99 30.67 -19.86
N THR A 606 39.69 30.55 -21.15
CA THR A 606 39.90 29.35 -21.91
C THR A 606 41.24 29.30 -22.65
N GLY A 607 42.08 30.31 -22.48
CA GLY A 607 43.31 30.46 -23.25
C GLY A 607 43.12 30.92 -24.69
N ILE A 608 41.89 30.85 -25.20
CA ILE A 608 41.48 31.36 -26.52
C ILE A 608 40.71 32.67 -26.34
N ASP A 609 39.82 32.65 -25.39
CA ASP A 609 38.96 33.81 -25.08
C ASP A 609 38.53 33.73 -23.57
N ILE A 610 37.86 34.81 -23.16
CA ILE A 610 37.19 34.86 -21.84
C ILE A 610 35.69 34.76 -22.11
N ARG A 611 35.03 33.72 -21.55
CA ARG A 611 33.63 33.47 -21.79
C ARG A 611 32.83 33.18 -20.55
N THR A 612 31.52 33.29 -20.65
CA THR A 612 30.58 32.96 -19.58
C THR A 612 30.05 31.56 -19.78
N ILE A 613 30.06 30.76 -18.68
CA ILE A 613 29.38 29.46 -18.60
C ILE A 613 28.42 29.48 -17.41
N VAL A 614 27.20 28.95 -17.59
CA VAL A 614 26.24 28.73 -16.51
C VAL A 614 26.18 27.23 -16.22
N SER A 615 26.41 26.87 -14.94
CA SER A 615 26.48 25.48 -14.50
C SER A 615 25.65 25.20 -13.25
N GLY A 616 25.06 24.01 -13.14
CA GLY A 616 24.20 23.54 -12.05
C GLY A 616 24.94 23.09 -10.81
N ILE A 617 25.93 23.82 -10.36
CA ILE A 617 26.87 23.41 -9.28
C ILE A 617 26.75 24.21 -7.99
N ALA A 618 25.80 25.12 -7.89
CA ALA A 618 25.65 26.00 -6.71
C ALA A 618 25.28 25.26 -5.42
N GLU A 619 24.78 24.04 -5.51
CA GLU A 619 24.50 23.18 -4.35
C GLU A 619 25.77 22.51 -3.81
N TYR A 620 26.83 22.42 -4.60
CA TYR A 620 28.07 21.72 -4.26
C TYR A 620 29.27 22.64 -4.03
N TYR A 621 29.21 23.88 -4.58
CA TYR A 621 30.33 24.81 -4.52
C TYR A 621 29.87 26.24 -4.21
N GLU A 622 30.52 26.85 -3.22
CA GLU A 622 30.38 28.29 -3.01
C GLU A 622 31.25 29.04 -4.05
N PRO A 623 30.78 30.19 -4.57
CA PRO A 623 31.49 30.97 -5.61
C PRO A 623 32.97 31.23 -5.30
N ASP A 624 33.26 31.73 -4.11
CA ASP A 624 34.62 32.11 -3.72
C ASP A 624 35.59 30.91 -3.62
N ALA A 625 35.04 29.70 -3.38
CA ALA A 625 35.86 28.49 -3.21
C ALA A 625 36.36 27.91 -4.54
N ILE A 626 35.84 28.39 -5.68
CA ILE A 626 36.18 27.86 -7.00
C ILE A 626 36.91 28.86 -7.90
N ILE A 627 37.02 30.11 -7.50
CA ILE A 627 37.79 31.11 -8.23
C ILE A 627 39.29 30.71 -8.24
N GLY A 628 39.94 30.84 -9.37
CA GLY A 628 41.33 30.42 -9.59
C GLY A 628 41.55 28.96 -9.84
N LYS A 629 40.52 28.12 -9.71
CA LYS A 629 40.62 26.68 -10.04
C LYS A 629 40.69 26.44 -11.54
N GLN A 630 41.54 25.50 -11.93
CA GLN A 630 41.58 25.00 -13.30
C GLN A 630 40.56 23.87 -13.47
N ILE A 631 39.88 23.86 -14.59
CA ILE A 631 38.80 22.93 -14.95
C ILE A 631 38.94 22.46 -16.38
N SER A 632 38.26 21.37 -16.73
CA SER A 632 38.09 20.90 -18.09
C SER A 632 36.74 21.31 -18.63
N ILE A 633 36.69 21.80 -19.87
CA ILE A 633 35.48 22.29 -20.54
C ILE A 633 35.30 21.71 -21.92
N VAL A 634 34.06 21.58 -22.39
CA VAL A 634 33.75 21.45 -23.81
C VAL A 634 33.61 22.86 -24.37
N ALA A 635 34.54 23.24 -25.26
CA ALA A 635 34.71 24.63 -25.71
C ALA A 635 33.87 24.99 -26.95
N ASN A 636 33.51 24.00 -27.77
CA ASN A 636 32.81 24.20 -29.04
C ASN A 636 31.31 23.83 -29.03
N LEU A 637 30.66 23.85 -27.86
CA LEU A 637 29.22 23.73 -27.76
C LEU A 637 28.52 25.01 -28.24
N GLU A 638 27.40 24.84 -28.94
CA GLU A 638 26.57 25.98 -29.36
C GLU A 638 26.11 26.80 -28.16
N PRO A 639 26.17 28.16 -28.24
CA PRO A 639 25.72 29.01 -27.16
C PRO A 639 24.26 28.77 -26.80
N ARG A 640 23.97 28.63 -25.49
CA ARG A 640 22.63 28.39 -24.99
C ARG A 640 22.24 29.42 -23.90
N LYS A 641 21.01 29.96 -23.99
CA LYS A 641 20.49 30.84 -22.95
C LYS A 641 19.92 30.03 -21.77
N ILE A 642 20.48 30.21 -20.57
CA ILE A 642 20.04 29.60 -19.32
C ILE A 642 19.61 30.72 -18.38
N LYS A 643 18.33 30.80 -18.02
CA LYS A 643 17.74 31.91 -17.23
C LYS A 643 18.11 33.31 -17.73
N GLY A 644 18.14 33.47 -19.05
CA GLY A 644 18.46 34.76 -19.70
C GLY A 644 19.95 35.07 -19.87
N ILE A 645 20.84 34.23 -19.34
CA ILE A 645 22.30 34.36 -19.44
C ILE A 645 22.79 33.43 -20.56
N GLU A 646 23.59 33.96 -21.47
CA GLU A 646 24.18 33.16 -22.53
C GLU A 646 25.36 32.36 -21.99
N SER A 647 25.28 31.01 -22.07
CA SER A 647 26.35 30.08 -21.72
C SER A 647 27.05 29.58 -22.97
N LYS A 648 28.37 29.76 -23.04
CA LYS A 648 29.22 29.40 -24.22
C LYS A 648 30.19 28.27 -23.85
N GLY A 649 29.67 27.04 -23.81
CA GLY A 649 30.40 25.84 -23.42
C GLY A 649 29.82 25.17 -22.16
N MET A 650 30.48 24.10 -21.75
CA MET A 650 30.09 23.28 -20.59
C MET A 650 31.33 22.86 -19.79
N ILE A 651 31.26 22.98 -18.46
CA ILE A 651 32.28 22.40 -17.58
C ILE A 651 32.06 20.88 -17.46
N LEU A 652 33.14 20.12 -17.46
CA LEU A 652 33.08 18.69 -17.23
C LEU A 652 33.04 18.41 -15.73
N MET A 653 32.10 17.60 -15.34
CA MET A 653 31.90 17.17 -13.95
C MET A 653 31.83 15.66 -13.90
N ALA A 654 32.48 15.05 -12.90
CA ALA A 654 32.27 13.68 -12.52
C ALA A 654 31.25 13.62 -11.41
N GLU A 655 30.26 12.73 -11.50
CA GLU A 655 29.31 12.49 -10.43
C GLU A 655 29.83 11.34 -9.57
N ASP A 656 29.98 11.58 -8.26
CA ASP A 656 30.38 10.55 -7.31
C ASP A 656 29.19 9.63 -6.96
N LYS A 657 29.46 8.55 -6.23
CA LYS A 657 28.46 7.57 -5.81
C LYS A 657 27.29 8.13 -4.98
N ASN A 658 27.43 9.35 -4.42
CA ASN A 658 26.42 10.03 -3.62
C ASN A 658 25.69 11.12 -4.44
N GLY A 659 25.91 11.18 -5.76
CA GLY A 659 25.34 12.20 -6.64
C GLY A 659 26.03 13.57 -6.53
N LYS A 660 27.16 13.67 -5.83
CA LYS A 660 27.92 14.90 -5.72
C LYS A 660 28.74 15.14 -6.98
N LEU A 661 28.58 16.32 -7.57
CA LEU A 661 29.34 16.74 -8.73
C LEU A 661 30.75 17.19 -8.33
N VAL A 662 31.78 16.56 -8.90
CA VAL A 662 33.18 16.85 -8.71
C VAL A 662 33.78 17.39 -10.00
N MET A 663 34.53 18.50 -9.93
CA MET A 663 35.17 19.11 -11.09
C MET A 663 36.21 18.17 -11.71
N VAL A 664 36.14 17.96 -13.00
CA VAL A 664 37.20 17.26 -13.75
C VAL A 664 38.28 18.28 -14.14
N ALA A 665 39.48 18.03 -13.69
CA ALA A 665 40.65 18.89 -13.94
C ALA A 665 41.91 18.06 -14.20
N PRO A 666 42.90 18.59 -14.88
CA PRO A 666 44.23 17.95 -14.94
C PRO A 666 44.83 17.81 -13.54
N ALA A 667 45.56 16.72 -13.28
CA ALA A 667 46.26 16.48 -12.00
C ALA A 667 47.32 17.56 -11.72
N ASP A 668 48.01 17.98 -12.77
CA ASP A 668 49.01 19.05 -12.71
C ASP A 668 48.51 20.29 -13.44
N LYS A 669 48.93 21.47 -13.01
CA LYS A 669 48.56 22.73 -13.63
C LYS A 669 49.21 22.84 -15.03
N VAL A 670 48.36 23.07 -16.03
CA VAL A 670 48.78 23.27 -17.43
C VAL A 670 48.35 24.65 -17.92
N ASN A 671 48.77 25.08 -19.11
CA ASN A 671 48.33 26.33 -19.70
C ASN A 671 46.81 26.27 -20.01
N ASN A 672 46.12 27.38 -19.79
CA ASN A 672 44.75 27.50 -20.27
C ASN A 672 44.69 27.29 -21.78
N GLY A 673 43.65 26.62 -22.25
CA GLY A 673 43.49 26.27 -23.66
C GLY A 673 44.23 25.00 -24.06
N SER A 674 44.96 24.32 -23.18
CA SER A 674 45.54 23.02 -23.49
C SER A 674 44.45 22.03 -23.88
N MET A 675 44.63 21.38 -25.00
CA MET A 675 43.70 20.43 -25.56
C MET A 675 43.74 19.11 -24.80
N ILE A 676 42.60 18.58 -24.41
CA ILE A 676 42.45 17.25 -23.81
C ILE A 676 42.09 16.28 -24.95
N LYS A 677 42.92 15.26 -25.13
CA LYS A 677 42.85 14.29 -26.22
C LYS A 677 42.49 12.92 -25.70
#